data_4dc0216a2117c2c89bb10cd3d3925e1f
#
_entry.id   4dc0216a2117c2c89bb10cd3d3925e1f
#
_cell.length_a   1.000
_cell.length_b   1.000
_cell.length_c   1.000
_cell.angle_alpha   90.00
_cell.angle_beta   90.00
_cell.angle_gamma   90.00
#
_symmetry.space_group_name_H-M   'P 1'
#
loop_
_entity.id
_entity.type
_entity.pdbx_description
1 polymer ?
#
loop_
_entity_poly.entity_id
_entity_poly.type
_entity_poly.pdbx_seq_one_letter_code
_entity_poly.pdbx_strand_id
1 'polypeptide(L)'
;MVKITFPDGSVREYEQGVTGYQIAESISPALARDVVSCGVNGVTTELNRPINGDATIALYKFDDEEGKHTFWHTSAHLLAEALQELYPGIQFGFGPAVENGFFYDVMPAAGQTISENDFPRIEEKMRELARKNEPVVRHDVSKADAIKEFTADGQEYKVEHIEQDLEDGTISTYTQGHFTDLCRGPHLVSTGAIKAIKITSVAGAFWRGDAKREQMTRIYGITFPKKKMLDEYLVMLEEAKKRDHRKIGKEMELFMFSDRVGKGLPIWLPKGTQLRLRLQDLLRRLLRPYNYQEVITPGIGGKNLYVTSGHYAHYGKDSFQPIHTPEEDEEYMLKPMNCPHHCEVYAYKPRSYKDLPLRIAEFGTVFRYEKSGELHGLTRVRTFTQDDAHIFVRPEQVKTEFETNIDIILKVFKTFGFDNYEAQISLRDPNDKEKYIGSDEVWEESEAAIKQACEEKGLKARVELGEAAFYGPKLDFMVKDAIGRRWQLGTIQVDYNLPNRFKLEYTAEDNSKKTPVMIHRAPFGSLERFTAVLIEHTAGHFPLWLTPDQVAILPISEKYNDYAFKVKAYLDAHDVRSIMADRNEKIGRKIRDNELKRVPYMVIVGEKEAAEGLVSMRQQGGGEQATMTMEAFAERINAEVADQLKTLD
;
A
#
# COMPACT_ATOMS: atom_id res chain seq x y z
N MET A 1 14.65 -29.47 -33.71
CA MET A 1 14.93 -28.08 -33.39
C MET A 1 13.65 -27.43 -32.93
N VAL A 2 13.71 -26.58 -31.93
CA VAL A 2 12.58 -25.75 -31.44
C VAL A 2 12.96 -24.28 -31.61
N LYS A 3 11.97 -23.45 -31.92
CA LYS A 3 12.14 -22.00 -32.09
C LYS A 3 11.80 -21.29 -30.78
N ILE A 4 12.78 -20.58 -30.24
CA ILE A 4 12.63 -19.82 -29.00
C ILE A 4 12.58 -18.33 -29.35
N THR A 5 11.46 -17.68 -29.01
CA THR A 5 11.25 -16.25 -29.21
C THR A 5 11.57 -15.50 -27.92
N PHE A 6 12.48 -14.52 -27.98
CA PHE A 6 12.90 -13.70 -26.86
C PHE A 6 11.99 -12.44 -26.70
N PRO A 7 12.05 -11.74 -25.56
CA PRO A 7 11.23 -10.56 -25.31
C PRO A 7 11.43 -9.40 -26.31
N ASP A 8 12.62 -9.32 -26.96
CA ASP A 8 12.93 -8.35 -28.00
C ASP A 8 12.41 -8.73 -29.40
N GLY A 9 11.67 -9.86 -29.50
CA GLY A 9 11.13 -10.39 -30.74
C GLY A 9 12.14 -11.23 -31.56
N SER A 10 13.40 -11.34 -31.13
CA SER A 10 14.39 -12.18 -31.81
C SER A 10 14.05 -13.67 -31.63
N VAL A 11 14.35 -14.48 -32.66
CA VAL A 11 14.10 -15.92 -32.65
C VAL A 11 15.41 -16.65 -32.83
N ARG A 12 15.65 -17.68 -31.98
CA ARG A 12 16.79 -18.60 -32.13
C ARG A 12 16.33 -20.05 -32.12
N GLU A 13 17.05 -20.90 -32.85
CA GLU A 13 16.76 -22.33 -32.92
C GLU A 13 17.67 -23.09 -31.94
N TYR A 14 17.09 -24.02 -31.20
CA TYR A 14 17.78 -24.90 -30.24
C TYR A 14 17.36 -26.35 -30.47
N GLU A 15 18.10 -27.28 -29.89
CA GLU A 15 17.69 -28.68 -29.87
C GLU A 15 16.44 -28.86 -29.00
N GLN A 16 15.59 -29.83 -29.37
CA GLN A 16 14.43 -30.19 -28.58
C GLN A 16 14.86 -30.68 -27.18
N GLY A 17 14.19 -30.21 -26.12
CA GLY A 17 14.59 -30.50 -24.75
C GLY A 17 15.58 -29.49 -24.17
N VAL A 18 15.91 -28.41 -24.90
CA VAL A 18 16.71 -27.31 -24.35
C VAL A 18 16.07 -26.76 -23.08
N THR A 19 16.92 -26.36 -22.12
CA THR A 19 16.45 -25.80 -20.84
C THR A 19 16.67 -24.30 -20.78
N GLY A 20 15.94 -23.61 -19.89
CA GLY A 20 16.14 -22.18 -19.65
C GLY A 20 17.57 -21.85 -19.24
N TYR A 21 18.22 -22.73 -18.46
CA TYR A 21 19.64 -22.57 -18.09
C TYR A 21 20.57 -22.62 -19.31
N GLN A 22 20.41 -23.58 -20.19
CA GLN A 22 21.22 -23.70 -21.43
C GLN A 22 21.01 -22.52 -22.36
N ILE A 23 19.77 -22.01 -22.45
CA ILE A 23 19.46 -20.80 -23.22
C ILE A 23 20.19 -19.59 -22.60
N ALA A 24 20.13 -19.40 -21.29
CA ALA A 24 20.84 -18.33 -20.60
C ALA A 24 22.38 -18.43 -20.80
N GLU A 25 22.93 -19.65 -20.72
CA GLU A 25 24.36 -19.92 -20.93
C GLU A 25 24.78 -19.60 -22.37
N SER A 26 23.96 -19.91 -23.35
CA SER A 26 24.20 -19.59 -24.76
C SER A 26 24.25 -18.08 -25.04
N ILE A 27 23.60 -17.28 -24.20
CA ILE A 27 23.65 -15.81 -24.28
C ILE A 27 24.92 -15.30 -23.60
N SER A 28 25.13 -15.69 -22.34
CA SER A 28 26.34 -15.34 -21.60
C SER A 28 26.47 -16.19 -20.32
N PRO A 29 27.67 -16.64 -19.96
CA PRO A 29 27.93 -17.32 -18.69
C PRO A 29 27.63 -16.47 -17.45
N ALA A 30 27.66 -15.14 -17.58
CA ALA A 30 27.29 -14.23 -16.51
C ALA A 30 25.77 -14.26 -16.27
N LEU A 31 24.98 -14.23 -17.35
CA LEU A 31 23.53 -14.33 -17.27
C LEU A 31 23.09 -15.67 -16.65
N ALA A 32 23.67 -16.79 -17.09
CA ALA A 32 23.36 -18.12 -16.55
C ALA A 32 23.58 -18.22 -15.03
N ARG A 33 24.52 -17.46 -14.47
CA ARG A 33 24.77 -17.41 -13.01
C ARG A 33 23.78 -16.54 -12.24
N ASP A 34 23.18 -15.56 -12.91
CA ASP A 34 22.29 -14.58 -12.28
C ASP A 34 20.82 -14.94 -12.39
N VAL A 35 20.43 -15.74 -13.39
CA VAL A 35 19.05 -16.18 -13.56
C VAL A 35 18.67 -17.24 -12.53
N VAL A 36 17.43 -17.17 -12.03
CA VAL A 36 16.89 -18.05 -10.99
C VAL A 36 15.68 -18.85 -11.44
N SER A 37 14.94 -18.35 -12.44
CA SER A 37 13.81 -19.04 -13.09
C SER A 37 13.62 -18.52 -14.52
N CYS A 38 12.69 -19.10 -15.26
CA CYS A 38 12.33 -18.61 -16.58
C CYS A 38 10.79 -18.68 -16.78
N GLY A 39 10.28 -17.81 -17.65
CA GLY A 39 8.92 -17.88 -18.17
C GLY A 39 8.91 -18.57 -19.51
N VAL A 40 8.10 -19.63 -19.66
CA VAL A 40 7.89 -20.31 -20.93
C VAL A 40 6.42 -20.14 -21.33
N ASN A 41 6.16 -19.48 -22.45
CA ASN A 41 4.81 -19.12 -22.89
C ASN A 41 4.00 -18.39 -21.79
N GLY A 42 4.64 -17.48 -21.04
CA GLY A 42 4.02 -16.72 -19.97
C GLY A 42 3.87 -17.46 -18.64
N VAL A 43 4.28 -18.73 -18.55
CA VAL A 43 4.23 -19.50 -17.29
C VAL A 43 5.63 -19.61 -16.69
N THR A 44 5.79 -19.16 -15.45
CA THR A 44 7.06 -19.26 -14.71
C THR A 44 7.37 -20.73 -14.38
N THR A 45 8.58 -21.16 -14.69
CA THR A 45 9.05 -22.54 -14.50
C THR A 45 10.53 -22.60 -14.09
N GLU A 46 10.97 -23.77 -13.68
CA GLU A 46 12.37 -24.03 -13.31
C GLU A 46 13.31 -23.89 -14.51
N LEU A 47 14.52 -23.42 -14.28
CA LEU A 47 15.55 -23.28 -15.31
C LEU A 47 15.99 -24.60 -15.96
N ASN A 48 15.86 -25.71 -15.26
CA ASN A 48 16.27 -27.04 -15.73
C ASN A 48 15.14 -27.84 -16.42
N ARG A 49 13.96 -27.26 -16.56
CA ARG A 49 12.82 -27.92 -17.21
C ARG A 49 13.01 -27.94 -18.74
N PRO A 50 12.87 -29.10 -19.42
CA PRO A 50 13.07 -29.20 -20.85
C PRO A 50 11.92 -28.54 -21.63
N ILE A 51 12.28 -27.77 -22.65
CA ILE A 51 11.35 -27.13 -23.60
C ILE A 51 11.30 -27.99 -24.87
N ASN A 52 10.13 -28.57 -25.12
CA ASN A 52 9.95 -29.57 -26.17
C ASN A 52 9.25 -29.07 -27.44
N GLY A 53 8.83 -27.82 -27.47
CA GLY A 53 8.15 -27.18 -28.60
C GLY A 53 8.55 -25.72 -28.76
N ASP A 54 8.11 -25.10 -29.85
CA ASP A 54 8.28 -23.68 -30.07
C ASP A 54 7.67 -22.88 -28.92
N ALA A 55 8.39 -21.89 -28.38
CA ALA A 55 7.96 -21.16 -27.19
C ALA A 55 8.51 -19.73 -27.16
N THR A 56 7.83 -18.87 -26.43
CA THR A 56 8.40 -17.60 -25.95
C THR A 56 9.13 -17.86 -24.64
N ILE A 57 10.26 -17.17 -24.41
CA ILE A 57 11.03 -17.27 -23.16
C ILE A 57 11.26 -15.90 -22.54
N ALA A 58 11.16 -15.83 -21.20
CA ALA A 58 11.67 -14.75 -20.38
C ALA A 58 12.64 -15.34 -19.34
N LEU A 59 13.75 -14.67 -19.03
CA LEU A 59 14.75 -15.12 -18.06
C LEU A 59 14.70 -14.20 -16.84
N TYR A 60 14.37 -14.74 -15.68
CA TYR A 60 14.16 -13.97 -14.45
C TYR A 60 15.35 -14.06 -13.51
N LYS A 61 15.80 -12.90 -13.06
CA LYS A 61 16.82 -12.75 -11.99
C LYS A 61 16.15 -12.59 -10.65
N PHE A 62 16.95 -12.59 -9.58
CA PHE A 62 16.41 -12.36 -8.22
C PHE A 62 15.66 -11.02 -8.06
N ASP A 63 16.03 -9.98 -8.79
CA ASP A 63 15.37 -8.67 -8.68
C ASP A 63 13.99 -8.61 -9.36
N ASP A 64 13.71 -9.56 -10.27
CA ASP A 64 12.40 -9.73 -10.90
C ASP A 64 11.40 -10.37 -9.92
N GLU A 65 10.12 -10.07 -10.05
CA GLU A 65 9.06 -10.55 -9.15
C GLU A 65 8.96 -12.09 -9.18
N GLU A 66 8.93 -12.67 -10.38
CA GLU A 66 8.92 -14.12 -10.60
C GLU A 66 10.20 -14.80 -10.07
N GLY A 67 11.32 -14.12 -10.20
CA GLY A 67 12.61 -14.58 -9.67
C GLY A 67 12.61 -14.59 -8.15
N LYS A 68 12.14 -13.54 -7.48
CA LYS A 68 11.98 -13.50 -6.02
C LYS A 68 11.04 -14.58 -5.53
N HIS A 69 9.89 -14.73 -6.19
CA HIS A 69 8.91 -15.76 -5.82
C HIS A 69 9.53 -17.16 -5.85
N THR A 70 10.22 -17.52 -6.93
CA THR A 70 10.91 -18.82 -7.07
C THR A 70 11.99 -19.00 -5.99
N PHE A 71 12.77 -17.96 -5.73
CA PHE A 71 13.85 -17.97 -4.75
C PHE A 71 13.31 -18.17 -3.33
N TRP A 72 12.31 -17.42 -2.93
CA TRP A 72 11.72 -17.50 -1.60
C TRP A 72 10.88 -18.77 -1.40
N HIS A 73 10.26 -19.29 -2.46
CA HIS A 73 9.58 -20.57 -2.41
C HIS A 73 10.56 -21.71 -2.10
N THR A 74 11.71 -21.73 -2.75
CA THR A 74 12.78 -22.69 -2.40
C THR A 74 13.32 -22.47 -0.99
N SER A 75 13.39 -21.21 -0.54
CA SER A 75 13.81 -20.88 0.82
C SER A 75 12.82 -21.37 1.88
N ALA A 76 11.53 -21.42 1.58
CA ALA A 76 10.52 -22.03 2.44
C ALA A 76 10.78 -23.53 2.60
N HIS A 77 11.08 -24.23 1.51
CA HIS A 77 11.45 -25.66 1.58
C HIS A 77 12.77 -25.87 2.34
N LEU A 78 13.77 -24.99 2.18
CA LEU A 78 15.01 -25.04 2.96
C LEU A 78 14.76 -24.83 4.47
N LEU A 79 13.80 -23.97 4.84
CA LEU A 79 13.34 -23.82 6.22
C LEU A 79 12.70 -25.12 6.71
N ALA A 80 11.80 -25.73 5.93
CA ALA A 80 11.12 -26.95 6.29
C ALA A 80 12.12 -28.12 6.51
N GLU A 81 13.10 -28.29 5.61
CA GLU A 81 14.19 -29.27 5.76
C GLU A 81 14.98 -29.03 7.06
N ALA A 82 15.35 -27.78 7.35
CA ALA A 82 16.04 -27.41 8.59
C ALA A 82 15.21 -27.75 9.84
N LEU A 83 13.90 -27.50 9.79
CA LEU A 83 12.98 -27.80 10.88
C LEU A 83 12.78 -29.32 11.06
N GLN A 84 12.72 -30.09 9.98
CA GLN A 84 12.63 -31.54 10.03
C GLN A 84 13.84 -32.16 10.76
N GLU A 85 15.04 -31.67 10.46
CA GLU A 85 16.27 -32.14 11.13
C GLU A 85 16.35 -31.68 12.60
N LEU A 86 15.84 -30.49 12.95
CA LEU A 86 15.93 -29.92 14.29
C LEU A 86 14.82 -30.36 15.24
N TYR A 87 13.64 -30.70 14.70
CA TYR A 87 12.44 -31.03 15.47
C TYR A 87 11.82 -32.35 14.96
N PRO A 88 12.34 -33.49 15.38
CA PRO A 88 11.79 -34.80 14.98
C PRO A 88 10.30 -34.92 15.26
N GLY A 89 9.54 -35.42 14.28
CA GLY A 89 8.09 -35.56 14.36
C GLY A 89 7.27 -34.30 14.07
N ILE A 90 7.91 -33.23 13.60
CA ILE A 90 7.22 -32.02 13.13
C ILE A 90 6.36 -32.34 11.91
N GLN A 91 5.16 -31.76 11.85
CA GLN A 91 4.30 -31.85 10.68
C GLN A 91 4.23 -30.53 9.93
N PHE A 92 4.07 -30.60 8.61
CA PHE A 92 4.14 -29.48 7.70
C PHE A 92 2.76 -29.15 7.12
N GLY A 93 2.41 -27.85 7.18
CA GLY A 93 1.27 -27.26 6.47
C GLY A 93 1.67 -26.71 5.11
N PHE A 94 1.58 -25.38 4.94
CA PHE A 94 1.90 -24.67 3.71
C PHE A 94 3.11 -23.74 3.88
N GLY A 95 3.92 -23.63 2.82
CA GLY A 95 5.12 -22.81 2.79
C GLY A 95 5.23 -21.93 1.53
N PRO A 96 4.34 -20.95 1.30
CA PRO A 96 4.41 -20.09 0.12
C PRO A 96 5.46 -18.99 0.26
N ALA A 97 5.94 -18.52 -0.89
CA ALA A 97 6.53 -17.19 -1.00
C ALA A 97 5.45 -16.13 -0.80
N VAL A 98 5.82 -15.00 -0.20
CA VAL A 98 4.97 -13.82 0.00
C VAL A 98 5.70 -12.58 -0.51
N GLU A 99 5.02 -11.43 -0.54
CA GLU A 99 5.55 -10.18 -1.09
C GLU A 99 6.97 -9.81 -0.59
N ASN A 100 7.26 -10.10 0.70
CA ASN A 100 8.54 -9.76 1.32
C ASN A 100 9.13 -10.97 2.07
N GLY A 101 9.45 -12.04 1.34
CA GLY A 101 10.02 -13.24 1.90
C GLY A 101 9.14 -14.47 1.75
N PHE A 102 9.07 -15.29 2.78
CA PHE A 102 8.31 -16.54 2.80
C PHE A 102 7.88 -16.86 4.23
N PHE A 103 6.94 -17.79 4.37
CA PHE A 103 6.67 -18.43 5.66
C PHE A 103 6.51 -19.93 5.48
N TYR A 104 6.50 -20.64 6.60
CA TYR A 104 6.08 -22.04 6.65
C TYR A 104 5.21 -22.28 7.90
N ASP A 105 4.08 -22.94 7.70
CA ASP A 105 3.18 -23.37 8.77
C ASP A 105 3.58 -24.77 9.23
N VAL A 106 3.85 -24.92 10.51
CA VAL A 106 4.29 -26.21 11.08
C VAL A 106 3.53 -26.53 12.35
N MET A 107 3.39 -27.83 12.63
CA MET A 107 2.89 -28.35 13.89
C MET A 107 4.04 -29.10 14.58
N PRO A 108 4.70 -28.53 15.59
CA PRO A 108 5.71 -29.23 16.38
C PRO A 108 5.10 -30.42 17.12
N ALA A 109 5.88 -31.47 17.33
CA ALA A 109 5.44 -32.63 18.12
C ALA A 109 5.09 -32.23 19.57
N ALA A 110 4.28 -33.04 20.23
CA ALA A 110 3.82 -32.77 21.58
C ALA A 110 5.01 -32.51 22.56
N GLY A 111 4.95 -31.39 23.27
CA GLY A 111 6.00 -30.95 24.18
C GLY A 111 7.13 -30.14 23.52
N GLN A 112 7.11 -29.96 22.21
CA GLN A 112 8.04 -29.07 21.49
C GLN A 112 7.37 -27.72 21.21
N THR A 113 8.16 -26.65 21.28
CA THR A 113 7.75 -25.29 20.91
C THR A 113 8.85 -24.62 20.11
N ILE A 114 8.46 -23.74 19.19
CA ILE A 114 9.39 -22.92 18.41
C ILE A 114 9.12 -21.47 18.74
N SER A 115 10.16 -20.76 19.13
CA SER A 115 10.13 -19.36 19.58
C SER A 115 11.23 -18.53 18.91
N GLU A 116 11.25 -17.23 19.17
CA GLU A 116 12.32 -16.35 18.66
C GLU A 116 13.73 -16.76 19.17
N ASN A 117 13.82 -17.42 20.30
CA ASN A 117 15.10 -17.92 20.83
C ASN A 117 15.73 -19.02 19.95
N ASP A 118 14.92 -19.68 19.13
CA ASP A 118 15.37 -20.76 18.25
C ASP A 118 15.90 -20.24 16.90
N PHE A 119 15.64 -18.97 16.56
CA PHE A 119 16.00 -18.40 15.27
C PHE A 119 17.49 -18.57 14.90
N PRO A 120 18.46 -18.28 15.77
CA PRO A 120 19.87 -18.46 15.42
C PRO A 120 20.23 -19.91 15.05
N ARG A 121 19.63 -20.89 15.76
CA ARG A 121 19.85 -22.31 15.50
C ARG A 121 19.21 -22.75 14.18
N ILE A 122 18.02 -22.28 13.88
CA ILE A 122 17.31 -22.55 12.61
C ILE A 122 18.10 -21.93 11.44
N GLU A 123 18.49 -20.66 11.55
CA GLU A 123 19.27 -19.96 10.53
C GLU A 123 20.62 -20.65 10.24
N GLU A 124 21.31 -21.13 11.27
CA GLU A 124 22.58 -21.85 11.07
C GLU A 124 22.36 -23.19 10.37
N LYS A 125 21.31 -23.92 10.74
CA LYS A 125 20.95 -25.17 10.06
C LYS A 125 20.60 -24.92 8.59
N MET A 126 19.80 -23.91 8.30
CA MET A 126 19.49 -23.52 6.91
C MET A 126 20.78 -23.18 6.12
N ARG A 127 21.74 -22.45 6.74
CA ARG A 127 23.03 -22.15 6.10
C ARG A 127 23.87 -23.41 5.85
N GLU A 128 23.87 -24.35 6.78
CA GLU A 128 24.53 -25.66 6.62
C GLU A 128 23.96 -26.40 5.42
N LEU A 129 22.64 -26.54 5.32
CA LEU A 129 21.94 -27.19 4.22
C LEU A 129 22.17 -26.48 2.88
N ALA A 130 22.07 -25.16 2.85
CA ALA A 130 22.34 -24.40 1.63
C ALA A 130 23.78 -24.59 1.11
N ARG A 131 24.80 -24.75 2.01
CA ARG A 131 26.18 -25.02 1.62
C ARG A 131 26.36 -26.39 0.99
N LYS A 132 25.51 -27.37 1.27
CA LYS A 132 25.52 -28.68 0.61
C LYS A 132 25.18 -28.56 -0.86
N ASN A 133 24.49 -27.50 -1.27
CA ASN A 133 24.09 -27.22 -2.64
C ASN A 133 23.31 -28.38 -3.28
N GLU A 134 22.37 -28.91 -2.52
CA GLU A 134 21.54 -30.04 -2.98
C GLU A 134 20.66 -29.63 -4.16
N PRO A 135 20.53 -30.48 -5.18
CA PRO A 135 19.61 -30.24 -6.29
C PRO A 135 18.16 -30.29 -5.80
N VAL A 136 17.32 -29.43 -6.37
CA VAL A 136 15.86 -29.46 -6.14
C VAL A 136 15.22 -30.17 -7.32
N VAL A 137 14.68 -31.36 -7.06
CA VAL A 137 14.19 -32.26 -8.09
C VAL A 137 12.67 -32.42 -8.00
N ARG A 138 11.99 -32.15 -9.12
CA ARG A 138 10.55 -32.35 -9.28
C ARG A 138 10.24 -33.80 -9.62
N HIS A 139 9.18 -34.32 -9.00
CA HIS A 139 8.57 -35.61 -9.33
C HIS A 139 7.08 -35.40 -9.58
N ASP A 140 6.58 -35.86 -10.73
CA ASP A 140 5.15 -35.94 -10.99
C ASP A 140 4.67 -37.32 -10.50
N VAL A 141 3.74 -37.35 -9.57
CA VAL A 141 3.34 -38.53 -8.82
C VAL A 141 1.82 -38.79 -8.93
N SER A 142 1.40 -40.06 -8.80
CA SER A 142 -0.02 -40.36 -8.66
C SER A 142 -0.55 -39.95 -7.30
N LYS A 143 -1.85 -39.69 -7.19
CA LYS A 143 -2.50 -39.38 -5.90
C LYS A 143 -2.28 -40.50 -4.87
N ALA A 144 -2.34 -41.75 -5.29
CA ALA A 144 -2.13 -42.91 -4.42
C ALA A 144 -0.68 -42.99 -3.89
N ASP A 145 0.32 -42.70 -4.74
CA ASP A 145 1.72 -42.73 -4.34
C ASP A 145 2.03 -41.57 -3.40
N ALA A 146 1.52 -40.35 -3.69
CA ALA A 146 1.68 -39.20 -2.80
C ALA A 146 1.07 -39.46 -1.41
N ILE A 147 -0.17 -39.99 -1.33
CA ILE A 147 -0.78 -40.35 -0.04
C ILE A 147 0.08 -41.37 0.70
N LYS A 148 0.57 -42.40 0.01
CA LYS A 148 1.41 -43.41 0.62
C LYS A 148 2.72 -42.84 1.17
N GLU A 149 3.40 -41.96 0.43
CA GLU A 149 4.64 -41.33 0.81
C GLU A 149 4.44 -40.46 2.06
N PHE A 150 3.52 -39.48 2.03
CA PHE A 150 3.28 -38.59 3.14
C PHE A 150 2.66 -39.28 4.37
N THR A 151 1.91 -40.38 4.19
CA THR A 151 1.45 -41.20 5.32
C THR A 151 2.62 -41.92 6.01
N ALA A 152 3.58 -42.44 5.23
CA ALA A 152 4.78 -43.08 5.79
C ALA A 152 5.64 -42.10 6.58
N ASP A 153 5.69 -40.83 6.14
CA ASP A 153 6.42 -39.75 6.79
C ASP A 153 5.65 -39.06 7.93
N GLY A 154 4.44 -39.52 8.26
CA GLY A 154 3.60 -38.99 9.32
C GLY A 154 3.06 -37.58 9.07
N GLN A 155 2.93 -37.17 7.82
CA GLN A 155 2.52 -35.82 7.40
C GLN A 155 0.99 -35.73 7.18
N GLU A 156 0.22 -35.78 8.26
CA GLU A 156 -1.24 -35.85 8.23
C GLU A 156 -1.89 -34.66 7.49
N TYR A 157 -1.38 -33.45 7.67
CA TYR A 157 -1.90 -32.25 7.00
C TYR A 157 -1.67 -32.27 5.47
N LYS A 158 -0.55 -32.85 5.02
CA LYS A 158 -0.29 -33.06 3.59
C LYS A 158 -1.24 -34.12 3.00
N VAL A 159 -1.46 -35.23 3.72
CA VAL A 159 -2.41 -36.27 3.33
C VAL A 159 -3.82 -35.68 3.21
N GLU A 160 -4.28 -34.96 4.23
CA GLU A 160 -5.60 -34.28 4.20
C GLU A 160 -5.74 -33.37 2.97
N HIS A 161 -4.70 -32.56 2.68
CA HIS A 161 -4.73 -31.66 1.52
C HIS A 161 -4.79 -32.42 0.19
N ILE A 162 -4.02 -33.50 0.04
CA ILE A 162 -4.05 -34.35 -1.16
C ILE A 162 -5.43 -34.97 -1.34
N GLU A 163 -6.02 -35.53 -0.28
CA GLU A 163 -7.30 -36.19 -0.35
C GLU A 163 -8.46 -35.26 -0.73
N GLN A 164 -8.49 -34.07 -0.11
CA GLN A 164 -9.64 -33.16 -0.21
C GLN A 164 -9.57 -32.19 -1.38
N ASP A 165 -8.36 -31.74 -1.77
CA ASP A 165 -8.21 -30.58 -2.65
C ASP A 165 -7.52 -30.88 -3.98
N LEU A 166 -6.86 -32.04 -4.14
CA LEU A 166 -6.09 -32.33 -5.33
C LEU A 166 -6.70 -33.45 -6.15
N GLU A 167 -6.65 -33.26 -7.49
CA GLU A 167 -7.06 -34.27 -8.45
C GLU A 167 -5.87 -35.13 -8.90
N ASP A 168 -6.10 -36.39 -9.26
CA ASP A 168 -5.05 -37.25 -9.78
C ASP A 168 -4.53 -36.73 -11.13
N GLY A 169 -3.22 -36.88 -11.35
CA GLY A 169 -2.54 -36.39 -12.55
C GLY A 169 -2.08 -34.92 -12.49
N THR A 170 -2.39 -34.21 -11.40
CA THR A 170 -1.94 -32.81 -11.17
C THR A 170 -0.94 -32.66 -10.02
N ILE A 171 -0.53 -33.77 -9.41
CA ILE A 171 0.26 -33.76 -8.17
C ILE A 171 1.75 -33.83 -8.50
N SER A 172 2.50 -32.91 -7.92
CA SER A 172 3.96 -32.95 -7.95
C SER A 172 4.54 -32.81 -6.56
N THR A 173 5.68 -33.46 -6.35
CA THR A 173 6.52 -33.30 -5.17
C THR A 173 7.91 -32.79 -5.57
N TYR A 174 8.58 -32.15 -4.63
CA TYR A 174 9.94 -31.67 -4.81
C TYR A 174 10.83 -32.19 -3.70
N THR A 175 11.93 -32.84 -4.10
CA THR A 175 12.93 -33.39 -3.18
C THR A 175 14.19 -32.54 -3.21
N GLN A 176 14.70 -32.18 -2.04
CA GLN A 176 16.01 -31.59 -1.81
C GLN A 176 16.67 -32.28 -0.61
N GLY A 177 17.89 -32.77 -0.77
CA GLY A 177 18.53 -33.58 0.26
C GLY A 177 17.68 -34.76 0.71
N HIS A 178 17.27 -34.75 1.97
CA HIS A 178 16.39 -35.77 2.58
C HIS A 178 14.94 -35.30 2.76
N PHE A 179 14.62 -34.09 2.34
CA PHE A 179 13.30 -33.50 2.49
C PHE A 179 12.52 -33.57 1.17
N THR A 180 11.30 -34.07 1.26
CA THR A 180 10.33 -34.05 0.14
C THR A 180 9.10 -33.29 0.56
N ASP A 181 8.65 -32.36 -0.29
CA ASP A 181 7.42 -31.60 -0.05
C ASP A 181 6.42 -31.69 -1.20
N LEU A 182 5.15 -31.59 -0.85
CA LEU A 182 4.03 -31.47 -1.79
C LEU A 182 3.97 -30.02 -2.32
N CYS A 183 4.23 -29.82 -3.60
CA CYS A 183 4.36 -28.50 -4.15
C CYS A 183 4.15 -28.45 -5.66
N ARG A 184 3.69 -27.29 -6.17
CA ARG A 184 3.54 -27.06 -7.63
C ARG A 184 4.78 -26.42 -8.28
N GLY A 185 5.70 -25.89 -7.47
CA GLY A 185 6.84 -25.10 -7.96
C GLY A 185 6.45 -23.66 -8.37
N PRO A 186 7.29 -22.95 -9.13
CA PRO A 186 8.66 -23.37 -9.48
C PRO A 186 9.66 -23.20 -8.33
N HIS A 187 10.82 -23.85 -8.50
CA HIS A 187 11.94 -23.81 -7.56
C HIS A 187 13.27 -23.48 -8.25
N LEU A 188 14.26 -23.08 -7.43
CA LEU A 188 15.66 -23.00 -7.87
C LEU A 188 16.18 -24.38 -8.30
N VAL A 189 17.20 -24.39 -9.14
CA VAL A 189 17.86 -25.64 -9.55
C VAL A 189 18.54 -26.35 -8.37
N SER A 190 19.05 -25.57 -7.41
CA SER A 190 19.67 -26.08 -6.19
C SER A 190 19.59 -25.08 -5.04
N THR A 191 19.82 -25.57 -3.81
CA THR A 191 19.78 -24.76 -2.58
C THR A 191 20.95 -23.80 -2.45
N GLY A 192 22.04 -24.02 -3.16
CA GLY A 192 23.31 -23.26 -3.02
C GLY A 192 23.25 -21.79 -3.46
N ALA A 193 22.20 -21.37 -4.16
CA ALA A 193 21.96 -19.96 -4.47
C ALA A 193 21.56 -19.14 -3.22
N ILE A 194 21.02 -19.78 -2.16
CA ILE A 194 20.52 -19.16 -0.93
C ILE A 194 21.71 -18.96 0.02
N LYS A 195 22.27 -17.75 0.07
CA LYS A 195 23.49 -17.45 0.84
C LYS A 195 23.28 -16.64 2.10
N ALA A 196 22.25 -15.81 2.12
CA ALA A 196 21.95 -14.92 3.24
C ALA A 196 20.55 -15.21 3.74
N ILE A 197 20.42 -15.54 5.03
CA ILE A 197 19.19 -16.09 5.63
C ILE A 197 18.89 -15.34 6.91
N LYS A 198 17.63 -14.94 7.09
CA LYS A 198 17.10 -14.33 8.31
C LYS A 198 15.70 -14.84 8.60
N ILE A 199 15.50 -15.42 9.78
CA ILE A 199 14.16 -15.69 10.33
C ILE A 199 13.70 -14.41 11.01
N THR A 200 12.50 -13.94 10.66
CA THR A 200 12.04 -12.59 11.03
C THR A 200 11.02 -12.58 12.16
N SER A 201 10.14 -13.57 12.21
CA SER A 201 9.12 -13.67 13.26
C SER A 201 8.48 -15.05 13.32
N VAL A 202 7.78 -15.30 14.43
CA VAL A 202 6.92 -16.44 14.64
C VAL A 202 5.54 -15.98 15.06
N ALA A 203 4.48 -16.62 14.55
CA ALA A 203 3.08 -16.31 14.87
C ALA A 203 2.23 -17.57 14.92
N GLY A 204 1.07 -17.52 15.57
CA GLY A 204 0.06 -18.56 15.47
C GLY A 204 -0.77 -18.40 14.19
N ALA A 205 -1.07 -19.50 13.50
CA ALA A 205 -1.98 -19.54 12.37
C ALA A 205 -2.90 -20.74 12.48
N PHE A 206 -4.17 -20.60 12.11
CA PHE A 206 -5.07 -21.75 12.12
C PHE A 206 -4.94 -22.53 10.80
N TRP A 207 -4.99 -23.86 10.91
CA TRP A 207 -4.98 -24.73 9.72
C TRP A 207 -6.09 -24.31 8.75
N ARG A 208 -5.73 -24.08 7.49
CA ARG A 208 -6.62 -23.56 6.42
C ARG A 208 -7.33 -22.24 6.74
N GLY A 209 -6.82 -21.47 7.73
CA GLY A 209 -7.45 -20.22 8.15
C GLY A 209 -8.75 -20.39 8.95
N ASP A 210 -9.12 -21.61 9.32
CA ASP A 210 -10.32 -21.87 10.11
C ASP A 210 -10.00 -21.82 11.62
N ALA A 211 -10.54 -20.84 12.32
CA ALA A 211 -10.35 -20.65 13.76
C ALA A 211 -10.90 -21.83 14.64
N LYS A 212 -11.63 -22.77 14.04
CA LYS A 212 -12.11 -23.99 14.71
C LYS A 212 -11.12 -25.15 14.59
N ARG A 213 -10.11 -25.01 13.74
CA ARG A 213 -9.06 -26.02 13.51
C ARG A 213 -7.85 -25.76 14.42
N GLU A 214 -6.89 -26.68 14.31
CA GLU A 214 -5.65 -26.65 15.09
C GLU A 214 -4.85 -25.37 14.82
N GLN A 215 -4.25 -24.83 15.88
CA GLN A 215 -3.36 -23.69 15.78
C GLN A 215 -1.94 -24.17 15.48
N MET A 216 -1.47 -23.88 14.28
CA MET A 216 -0.10 -24.12 13.83
C MET A 216 0.84 -22.96 14.22
N THR A 217 2.13 -23.23 14.17
CA THR A 217 3.18 -22.23 14.30
C THR A 217 3.61 -21.79 12.90
N ARG A 218 3.44 -20.51 12.57
CA ARG A 218 3.88 -19.88 11.32
C ARG A 218 5.21 -19.20 11.54
N ILE A 219 6.22 -19.61 10.79
CA ILE A 219 7.59 -19.06 10.87
C ILE A 219 7.87 -18.26 9.61
N TYR A 220 8.15 -16.97 9.76
CA TYR A 220 8.48 -16.07 8.66
C TYR A 220 9.99 -15.96 8.48
N GLY A 221 10.42 -15.90 7.22
CA GLY A 221 11.82 -15.71 6.88
C GLY A 221 12.01 -14.91 5.60
N ILE A 222 13.23 -14.42 5.42
CA ILE A 222 13.67 -13.78 4.18
C ILE A 222 15.07 -14.22 3.84
N THR A 223 15.34 -14.39 2.55
CA THR A 223 16.64 -14.83 2.06
C THR A 223 17.09 -14.03 0.86
N PHE A 224 18.39 -13.97 0.64
CA PHE A 224 19.01 -13.27 -0.48
C PHE A 224 20.18 -14.06 -1.08
N PRO A 225 20.48 -13.86 -2.37
CA PRO A 225 21.65 -14.46 -3.01
C PRO A 225 22.99 -13.90 -2.52
N LYS A 226 22.99 -12.74 -1.85
CA LYS A 226 24.21 -12.06 -1.36
C LYS A 226 23.98 -11.49 0.04
N LYS A 227 24.98 -11.62 0.92
CA LYS A 227 24.91 -11.08 2.29
C LYS A 227 24.66 -9.57 2.31
N LYS A 228 25.29 -8.81 1.41
CA LYS A 228 25.10 -7.36 1.28
C LYS A 228 23.62 -6.98 1.12
N MET A 229 22.86 -7.73 0.33
CA MET A 229 21.43 -7.46 0.11
C MET A 229 20.62 -7.67 1.40
N LEU A 230 20.94 -8.71 2.19
CA LEU A 230 20.31 -8.92 3.49
C LEU A 230 20.66 -7.79 4.46
N ASP A 231 21.94 -7.39 4.53
CA ASP A 231 22.38 -6.31 5.43
C ASP A 231 21.68 -4.99 5.08
N GLU A 232 21.56 -4.65 3.80
CA GLU A 232 20.80 -3.47 3.30
C GLU A 232 19.31 -3.56 3.66
N TYR A 233 18.71 -4.73 3.51
CA TYR A 233 17.31 -4.98 3.88
C TYR A 233 17.09 -4.82 5.39
N LEU A 234 17.97 -5.33 6.23
CA LEU A 234 17.87 -5.19 7.68
C LEU A 234 18.01 -3.73 8.13
N VAL A 235 18.93 -2.97 7.51
CA VAL A 235 19.04 -1.51 7.75
C VAL A 235 17.74 -0.81 7.36
N MET A 236 17.18 -1.15 6.19
CA MET A 236 15.89 -0.61 5.74
C MET A 236 14.75 -0.92 6.73
N LEU A 237 14.68 -2.15 7.27
CA LEU A 237 13.68 -2.52 8.27
C LEU A 237 13.81 -1.73 9.59
N GLU A 238 15.05 -1.52 10.06
CA GLU A 238 15.30 -0.71 11.25
C GLU A 238 14.91 0.76 11.03
N GLU A 239 15.23 1.34 9.87
CA GLU A 239 14.78 2.68 9.50
C GLU A 239 13.23 2.76 9.41
N ALA A 240 12.58 1.73 8.86
CA ALA A 240 11.13 1.65 8.81
C ALA A 240 10.49 1.64 10.21
N LYS A 241 11.05 0.86 11.15
CA LYS A 241 10.56 0.86 12.55
C LYS A 241 10.68 2.24 13.22
N LYS A 242 11.74 2.99 12.92
CA LYS A 242 11.92 4.35 13.42
C LYS A 242 10.90 5.31 12.82
N ARG A 243 10.46 5.06 11.58
CA ARG A 243 9.53 5.90 10.82
C ARG A 243 8.06 5.47 10.96
N ASP A 244 7.77 4.40 11.69
CA ASP A 244 6.40 3.89 11.88
C ASP A 244 5.45 5.00 12.32
N HIS A 245 4.42 5.28 11.50
CA HIS A 245 3.46 6.36 11.72
C HIS A 245 2.70 6.23 13.05
N ARG A 246 2.54 5.01 13.59
CA ARG A 246 1.88 4.76 14.87
C ARG A 246 2.73 5.27 16.03
N LYS A 247 4.06 5.05 15.95
CA LYS A 247 5.02 5.54 16.93
C LYS A 247 5.15 7.05 16.86
N ILE A 248 5.44 7.57 15.66
CA ILE A 248 5.62 9.01 15.44
C ILE A 248 4.32 9.78 15.74
N GLY A 249 3.17 9.28 15.28
CA GLY A 249 1.88 9.89 15.55
C GLY A 249 1.55 10.00 17.03
N LYS A 250 1.95 9.00 17.83
CA LYS A 250 1.84 9.05 19.29
C LYS A 250 2.80 10.07 19.91
N GLU A 251 4.09 10.08 19.50
CA GLU A 251 5.09 11.03 19.96
C GLU A 251 4.70 12.48 19.66
N MET A 252 4.14 12.73 18.48
CA MET A 252 3.70 14.06 18.04
C MET A 252 2.27 14.40 18.48
N GLU A 253 1.56 13.50 19.17
CA GLU A 253 0.18 13.69 19.63
C GLU A 253 -0.80 13.98 18.47
N LEU A 254 -0.69 13.22 17.34
CA LEU A 254 -1.51 13.46 16.14
C LEU A 254 -2.85 12.72 16.19
N PHE A 255 -2.85 11.48 16.60
CA PHE A 255 -4.03 10.64 16.66
C PHE A 255 -3.92 9.54 17.72
N MET A 256 -5.05 8.92 18.05
CA MET A 256 -5.10 7.78 18.95
C MET A 256 -6.20 6.78 18.53
N PHE A 257 -6.11 5.57 19.04
CA PHE A 257 -7.16 4.57 19.01
C PHE A 257 -7.62 4.27 20.43
N SER A 258 -8.90 3.95 20.60
CA SER A 258 -9.48 3.59 21.89
C SER A 258 -10.36 2.36 21.74
N ASP A 259 -10.15 1.34 22.55
CA ASP A 259 -11.00 0.14 22.56
C ASP A 259 -12.47 0.46 22.89
N ARG A 260 -12.72 1.52 23.66
CA ARG A 260 -14.08 1.99 23.98
C ARG A 260 -14.80 2.58 22.77
N VAL A 261 -14.06 3.24 21.86
CA VAL A 261 -14.62 3.78 20.60
C VAL A 261 -14.78 2.67 19.59
N GLY A 262 -13.81 1.77 19.51
CA GLY A 262 -13.83 0.60 18.65
C GLY A 262 -12.57 0.47 17.79
N LYS A 263 -12.30 -0.76 17.35
CA LYS A 263 -11.13 -1.08 16.53
C LYS A 263 -11.26 -0.48 15.14
N GLY A 264 -10.19 0.13 14.65
CA GLY A 264 -10.13 0.73 13.32
C GLY A 264 -10.88 2.06 13.20
N LEU A 265 -11.20 2.71 14.33
CA LEU A 265 -11.84 4.02 14.40
C LEU A 265 -10.85 5.04 14.97
N PRO A 266 -10.08 5.76 14.13
CA PRO A 266 -9.08 6.72 14.58
C PRO A 266 -9.73 7.96 15.17
N ILE A 267 -9.14 8.46 16.29
CA ILE A 267 -9.47 9.76 16.88
C ILE A 267 -8.34 10.72 16.54
N TRP A 268 -8.65 11.78 15.82
CA TRP A 268 -7.71 12.84 15.54
C TRP A 268 -7.58 13.76 16.76
N LEU A 269 -6.36 13.90 17.29
CA LEU A 269 -6.05 14.83 18.37
C LEU A 269 -5.90 16.27 17.83
N PRO A 270 -5.83 17.29 18.65
CA PRO A 270 -5.80 18.68 18.18
C PRO A 270 -4.75 18.97 17.10
N LYS A 271 -3.52 18.46 17.27
CA LYS A 271 -2.44 18.65 16.28
C LYS A 271 -2.69 17.90 14.98
N GLY A 272 -3.18 16.66 15.08
CA GLY A 272 -3.57 15.87 13.91
C GLY A 272 -4.74 16.48 13.16
N THR A 273 -5.71 17.06 13.88
CA THR A 273 -6.82 17.79 13.29
C THR A 273 -6.31 19.00 12.50
N GLN A 274 -5.35 19.77 13.06
CA GLN A 274 -4.74 20.89 12.36
C GLN A 274 -4.01 20.47 11.08
N LEU A 275 -3.22 19.39 11.16
CA LEU A 275 -2.53 18.82 10.00
C LEU A 275 -3.56 18.44 8.92
N ARG A 276 -4.63 17.74 9.30
CA ARG A 276 -5.70 17.32 8.40
C ARG A 276 -6.40 18.52 7.72
N LEU A 277 -6.74 19.56 8.48
CA LEU A 277 -7.36 20.78 7.93
C LEU A 277 -6.45 21.47 6.91
N ARG A 278 -5.13 21.50 7.13
CA ARG A 278 -4.16 22.07 6.18
C ARG A 278 -4.05 21.26 4.89
N LEU A 279 -4.13 19.93 4.97
CA LEU A 279 -4.20 19.08 3.80
C LEU A 279 -5.46 19.40 2.97
N GLN A 280 -6.58 19.58 3.65
CA GLN A 280 -7.84 19.95 2.99
C GLN A 280 -7.77 21.34 2.35
N ASP A 281 -7.18 22.31 3.04
CA ASP A 281 -7.03 23.69 2.53
C ASP A 281 -6.08 23.76 1.33
N LEU A 282 -4.99 22.97 1.35
CA LEU A 282 -4.11 22.81 0.20
C LEU A 282 -4.89 22.34 -1.03
N LEU A 283 -5.69 21.29 -0.87
CA LEU A 283 -6.45 20.76 -2.00
C LEU A 283 -7.53 21.73 -2.48
N ARG A 284 -8.23 22.41 -1.56
CA ARG A 284 -9.17 23.49 -1.93
C ARG A 284 -8.49 24.58 -2.77
N ARG A 285 -7.28 25.00 -2.37
CA ARG A 285 -6.48 25.99 -3.12
C ARG A 285 -6.14 25.46 -4.52
N LEU A 286 -5.67 24.20 -4.62
CA LEU A 286 -5.36 23.57 -5.91
C LEU A 286 -6.57 23.43 -6.82
N LEU A 287 -7.74 23.15 -6.28
CA LEU A 287 -8.96 22.89 -7.04
C LEU A 287 -9.71 24.17 -7.46
N ARG A 288 -9.43 25.31 -6.80
CA ARG A 288 -10.11 26.57 -7.06
C ARG A 288 -10.07 27.03 -8.53
N PRO A 289 -8.92 26.95 -9.26
CA PRO A 289 -8.87 27.34 -10.66
C PRO A 289 -9.73 26.48 -11.60
N TYR A 290 -10.08 25.27 -11.16
CA TYR A 290 -10.86 24.31 -11.94
C TYR A 290 -12.36 24.34 -11.67
N ASN A 291 -12.86 25.31 -10.87
CA ASN A 291 -14.28 25.47 -10.55
C ASN A 291 -14.92 24.22 -9.89
N TYR A 292 -14.21 23.54 -9.00
CA TYR A 292 -14.84 22.50 -8.20
C TYR A 292 -15.81 23.10 -7.18
N GLN A 293 -16.99 22.48 -7.06
CA GLN A 293 -18.04 22.85 -6.12
C GLN A 293 -18.01 21.88 -4.94
N GLU A 294 -17.71 22.37 -3.74
CA GLU A 294 -17.67 21.54 -2.55
C GLU A 294 -19.10 21.31 -2.01
N VAL A 295 -19.40 20.06 -1.67
CA VAL A 295 -20.66 19.65 -1.04
C VAL A 295 -20.37 18.90 0.26
N ILE A 296 -21.40 18.73 1.09
CA ILE A 296 -21.34 17.90 2.30
C ILE A 296 -22.55 16.98 2.27
N THR A 297 -22.32 15.69 2.26
CA THR A 297 -23.36 14.67 2.25
C THR A 297 -23.41 13.90 3.57
N PRO A 298 -24.58 13.38 3.99
CA PRO A 298 -24.70 12.66 5.26
C PRO A 298 -23.86 11.37 5.27
N GLY A 299 -23.41 10.96 6.46
CA GLY A 299 -22.62 9.72 6.67
C GLY A 299 -23.46 8.44 6.61
N ILE A 300 -24.79 8.56 6.49
CA ILE A 300 -25.74 7.46 6.33
C ILE A 300 -26.66 7.75 5.14
N GLY A 301 -27.24 6.72 4.55
CA GLY A 301 -28.23 6.85 3.48
C GLY A 301 -29.21 5.69 3.50
N GLY A 302 -30.38 5.89 2.91
CA GLY A 302 -31.34 4.81 2.74
C GLY A 302 -30.73 3.64 1.96
N LYS A 303 -31.00 2.41 2.37
CA LYS A 303 -30.47 1.19 1.74
C LYS A 303 -30.71 1.16 0.22
N ASN A 304 -31.87 1.64 -0.22
CA ASN A 304 -32.24 1.65 -1.64
C ASN A 304 -31.30 2.49 -2.52
N LEU A 305 -30.67 3.54 -1.96
CA LEU A 305 -29.63 4.31 -2.66
C LEU A 305 -28.47 3.41 -3.07
N TYR A 306 -28.03 2.53 -2.17
CA TYR A 306 -26.91 1.60 -2.39
C TYR A 306 -27.31 0.36 -3.18
N VAL A 307 -28.59 -0.03 -3.17
CA VAL A 307 -29.14 -1.05 -4.08
C VAL A 307 -29.17 -0.49 -5.51
N THR A 308 -29.65 0.73 -5.70
CA THR A 308 -29.69 1.41 -7.01
C THR A 308 -28.29 1.52 -7.61
N SER A 309 -27.31 1.96 -6.83
CA SER A 309 -25.92 2.11 -7.28
C SER A 309 -25.17 0.77 -7.48
N GLY A 310 -25.68 -0.34 -6.97
CA GLY A 310 -25.02 -1.66 -7.01
C GLY A 310 -24.05 -1.92 -5.85
N HIS A 311 -23.74 -0.93 -5.02
CA HIS A 311 -22.81 -1.08 -3.91
C HIS A 311 -23.26 -2.14 -2.89
N TYR A 312 -24.56 -2.24 -2.63
CA TYR A 312 -25.08 -3.24 -1.69
C TYR A 312 -24.78 -4.68 -2.13
N ALA A 313 -24.91 -4.98 -3.42
CA ALA A 313 -24.64 -6.31 -3.96
C ALA A 313 -23.14 -6.65 -4.01
N HIS A 314 -22.30 -5.70 -4.41
CA HIS A 314 -20.87 -5.94 -4.65
C HIS A 314 -19.99 -5.73 -3.41
N TYR A 315 -20.38 -4.83 -2.49
CA TYR A 315 -19.63 -4.52 -1.26
C TYR A 315 -20.32 -4.98 0.03
N GLY A 316 -21.41 -5.77 -0.06
CA GLY A 316 -22.20 -6.15 1.11
C GLY A 316 -21.40 -6.88 2.20
N LYS A 317 -20.37 -7.64 1.82
CA LYS A 317 -19.48 -8.34 2.78
C LYS A 317 -18.50 -7.41 3.50
N ASP A 318 -18.11 -6.31 2.85
CA ASP A 318 -17.15 -5.32 3.35
C ASP A 318 -17.87 -4.04 3.85
N SER A 319 -19.18 -4.08 3.97
CA SER A 319 -20.01 -3.01 4.52
C SER A 319 -20.50 -3.35 5.92
N PHE A 320 -20.75 -2.33 6.73
CA PHE A 320 -21.54 -2.51 7.95
C PHE A 320 -22.95 -2.97 7.58
N GLN A 321 -23.52 -3.85 8.38
CA GLN A 321 -24.89 -4.33 8.17
C GLN A 321 -25.91 -3.17 8.20
N PRO A 322 -27.02 -3.26 7.48
CA PRO A 322 -28.06 -2.25 7.52
C PRO A 322 -28.55 -1.96 8.95
N ILE A 323 -28.81 -0.71 9.22
CA ILE A 323 -29.38 -0.22 10.47
C ILE A 323 -30.90 -0.25 10.31
N HIS A 324 -31.57 -1.03 11.14
CA HIS A 324 -33.01 -1.07 11.22
C HIS A 324 -33.53 0.05 12.13
N THR A 325 -34.55 0.74 11.72
CA THR A 325 -35.23 1.75 12.52
C THR A 325 -36.47 1.15 13.20
N PRO A 326 -37.17 1.89 14.12
CA PRO A 326 -38.43 1.44 14.67
C PRO A 326 -39.57 1.34 13.64
N GLU A 327 -39.43 1.99 12.47
CA GLU A 327 -40.40 1.92 11.38
C GLU A 327 -40.17 0.64 10.56
N GLU A 328 -41.24 -0.12 10.31
CA GLU A 328 -41.20 -1.28 9.43
C GLU A 328 -40.82 -0.84 8.02
N ASP A 329 -39.94 -1.59 7.34
CA ASP A 329 -39.45 -1.34 5.98
C ASP A 329 -38.49 -0.13 5.82
N GLU A 330 -38.02 0.51 6.90
CA GLU A 330 -37.04 1.57 6.84
C GLU A 330 -35.66 1.07 7.26
N GLU A 331 -34.72 1.00 6.31
CA GLU A 331 -33.37 0.59 6.53
C GLU A 331 -32.37 1.65 6.05
N TYR A 332 -31.38 1.94 6.87
CA TYR A 332 -30.26 2.81 6.53
C TYR A 332 -28.95 2.03 6.50
N MET A 333 -27.97 2.54 5.79
CA MET A 333 -26.59 2.03 5.78
C MET A 333 -25.62 3.15 6.10
N LEU A 334 -24.52 2.80 6.78
CA LEU A 334 -23.35 3.65 6.83
C LEU A 334 -22.79 3.79 5.41
N LYS A 335 -22.47 5.00 5.00
CA LYS A 335 -22.02 5.35 3.65
C LYS A 335 -20.71 4.65 3.30
N PRO A 336 -20.66 3.67 2.35
CA PRO A 336 -19.44 2.99 1.97
C PRO A 336 -18.62 3.77 0.94
N MET A 337 -19.29 4.64 0.16
CA MET A 337 -18.74 5.50 -0.89
C MET A 337 -19.60 6.76 -1.06
N ASN A 338 -19.01 7.83 -1.62
CA ASN A 338 -19.69 9.12 -1.81
C ASN A 338 -20.48 9.20 -3.14
N CYS A 339 -20.10 8.40 -4.14
CA CYS A 339 -20.64 8.49 -5.50
C CYS A 339 -22.18 8.42 -5.58
N PRO A 340 -22.92 7.57 -4.83
CA PRO A 340 -24.38 7.57 -4.91
C PRO A 340 -25.02 8.90 -4.48
N HIS A 341 -24.47 9.52 -3.44
CA HIS A 341 -24.93 10.83 -2.98
C HIS A 341 -24.65 11.94 -3.99
N HIS A 342 -23.50 11.91 -4.67
CA HIS A 342 -23.17 12.89 -5.70
C HIS A 342 -24.05 12.73 -6.95
N CYS A 343 -24.52 11.52 -7.26
CA CYS A 343 -25.54 11.30 -8.28
C CYS A 343 -26.87 12.03 -7.91
N GLU A 344 -27.30 11.97 -6.65
CA GLU A 344 -28.46 12.71 -6.17
C GLU A 344 -28.25 14.24 -6.23
N VAL A 345 -27.03 14.72 -5.91
CA VAL A 345 -26.66 16.14 -6.06
C VAL A 345 -26.72 16.57 -7.53
N TYR A 346 -26.30 15.71 -8.47
CA TYR A 346 -26.46 16.00 -9.90
C TYR A 346 -27.94 16.11 -10.27
N ALA A 347 -28.76 15.17 -9.83
CA ALA A 347 -30.15 15.00 -10.22
C ALA A 347 -31.09 16.05 -9.61
N TYR A 348 -30.67 16.85 -8.59
CA TYR A 348 -31.57 17.75 -7.89
C TYR A 348 -32.20 18.85 -8.78
N LYS A 349 -31.66 19.13 -9.96
CA LYS A 349 -32.22 20.04 -10.97
C LYS A 349 -31.92 19.58 -12.39
N PRO A 350 -32.71 19.96 -13.40
CA PRO A 350 -32.41 19.70 -14.80
C PRO A 350 -31.07 20.29 -15.21
N ARG A 351 -30.33 19.57 -16.04
CA ARG A 351 -29.02 19.96 -16.56
C ARG A 351 -29.05 20.14 -18.07
N SER A 352 -28.19 21.01 -18.58
CA SER A 352 -27.93 21.17 -20.01
C SER A 352 -26.45 20.91 -20.32
N TYR A 353 -26.12 20.73 -21.60
CA TYR A 353 -24.74 20.57 -22.04
C TYR A 353 -23.83 21.73 -21.63
N LYS A 354 -24.38 22.93 -21.37
CA LYS A 354 -23.65 24.12 -20.91
C LYS A 354 -23.24 24.03 -19.45
N ASP A 355 -23.92 23.19 -18.66
CA ASP A 355 -23.59 22.96 -17.25
C ASP A 355 -22.41 21.97 -17.07
N LEU A 356 -21.98 21.30 -18.16
CA LEU A 356 -20.94 20.29 -18.13
C LEU A 356 -19.62 20.83 -18.71
N PRO A 357 -18.45 20.56 -18.10
CA PRO A 357 -18.26 19.63 -16.99
C PRO A 357 -18.76 20.20 -15.65
N LEU A 358 -19.50 19.39 -14.88
CA LEU A 358 -19.88 19.70 -13.51
C LEU A 358 -18.97 18.94 -12.55
N ARG A 359 -18.18 19.67 -11.75
CA ARG A 359 -17.20 19.09 -10.83
C ARG A 359 -17.67 19.26 -9.39
N ILE A 360 -18.05 18.16 -8.75
CA ILE A 360 -18.53 18.11 -7.36
C ILE A 360 -17.44 17.45 -6.52
N ALA A 361 -17.02 18.09 -5.43
CA ALA A 361 -16.00 17.58 -4.51
C ALA A 361 -16.53 17.53 -3.08
N GLU A 362 -16.00 16.59 -2.30
CA GLU A 362 -16.32 16.42 -0.89
C GLU A 362 -15.13 15.83 -0.13
N PHE A 363 -14.86 16.33 1.07
CA PHE A 363 -14.11 15.55 2.05
C PHE A 363 -15.06 14.61 2.78
N GLY A 364 -15.45 13.53 2.09
CA GLY A 364 -16.52 12.65 2.50
C GLY A 364 -16.04 11.55 3.43
N THR A 365 -16.68 11.44 4.60
CA THR A 365 -16.42 10.32 5.51
C THR A 365 -17.17 9.07 5.04
N VAL A 366 -16.44 7.97 4.89
CA VAL A 366 -16.95 6.67 4.46
C VAL A 366 -16.59 5.58 5.48
N PHE A 367 -17.37 4.49 5.45
CA PHE A 367 -17.29 3.42 6.43
C PHE A 367 -17.18 2.07 5.71
N ARG A 368 -16.16 1.27 6.08
CA ARG A 368 -15.97 -0.08 5.54
C ARG A 368 -15.68 -1.06 6.66
N TYR A 369 -16.30 -2.23 6.62
CA TYR A 369 -16.09 -3.25 7.64
C TYR A 369 -14.84 -4.09 7.32
N GLU A 370 -13.69 -3.49 7.59
CA GLU A 370 -12.40 -4.21 7.48
C GLU A 370 -12.29 -5.26 8.60
N LYS A 371 -11.79 -6.45 8.27
CA LYS A 371 -11.58 -7.51 9.26
C LYS A 371 -10.54 -7.09 10.30
N SER A 372 -10.72 -7.52 11.55
CA SER A 372 -9.84 -7.08 12.66
C SER A 372 -8.36 -7.40 12.44
N GLY A 373 -8.03 -8.50 11.77
CA GLY A 373 -6.66 -8.88 11.45
C GLY A 373 -5.99 -8.04 10.37
N GLU A 374 -6.75 -7.26 9.61
CA GLU A 374 -6.26 -6.42 8.52
C GLU A 374 -6.02 -4.97 8.96
N LEU A 375 -6.54 -4.58 10.14
CA LEU A 375 -6.41 -3.21 10.64
C LEU A 375 -4.96 -2.87 10.97
N HIS A 376 -4.48 -1.71 10.48
CA HIS A 376 -3.11 -1.29 10.68
C HIS A 376 -2.96 0.24 10.77
N GLY A 377 -2.89 0.77 11.99
CA GLY A 377 -2.75 2.21 12.23
C GLY A 377 -3.75 3.03 11.42
N LEU A 378 -3.29 4.09 10.75
CA LEU A 378 -4.10 4.91 9.84
C LEU A 378 -4.13 4.35 8.40
N THR A 379 -3.31 3.36 8.05
CA THR A 379 -3.25 2.85 6.66
C THR A 379 -4.43 1.96 6.31
N ARG A 380 -5.01 1.24 7.30
CA ARG A 380 -6.21 0.43 7.13
C ARG A 380 -7.14 0.56 8.32
N VAL A 381 -8.24 1.27 8.13
CA VAL A 381 -9.20 1.70 9.15
C VAL A 381 -10.64 1.41 8.72
N ARG A 382 -11.58 1.46 9.64
CA ARG A 382 -13.01 1.23 9.37
C ARG A 382 -13.79 2.50 9.06
N THR A 383 -13.26 3.67 9.41
CA THR A 383 -13.79 4.98 9.01
C THR A 383 -12.65 5.85 8.53
N PHE A 384 -12.84 6.47 7.39
CA PHE A 384 -11.85 7.35 6.79
C PHE A 384 -12.52 8.44 5.95
N THR A 385 -11.77 9.50 5.67
CA THR A 385 -12.24 10.62 4.87
C THR A 385 -11.54 10.60 3.52
N GLN A 386 -12.31 10.51 2.45
CA GLN A 386 -11.81 10.65 1.09
C GLN A 386 -11.88 12.10 0.65
N ASP A 387 -10.86 12.54 -0.07
CA ASP A 387 -10.86 13.80 -0.84
C ASP A 387 -11.50 13.56 -2.22
N ASP A 388 -12.72 13.15 -2.18
CA ASP A 388 -13.45 12.57 -3.30
C ASP A 388 -14.07 13.65 -4.19
N ALA A 389 -14.03 13.42 -5.49
CA ALA A 389 -14.73 14.25 -6.43
C ALA A 389 -15.34 13.42 -7.57
N HIS A 390 -16.49 13.87 -8.03
CA HIS A 390 -17.20 13.30 -9.17
C HIS A 390 -17.41 14.38 -10.21
N ILE A 391 -16.84 14.14 -11.39
CA ILE A 391 -16.93 15.06 -12.52
C ILE A 391 -17.88 14.47 -13.53
N PHE A 392 -19.02 15.14 -13.74
CA PHE A 392 -20.00 14.75 -14.75
C PHE A 392 -19.68 15.50 -16.03
N VAL A 393 -19.49 14.74 -17.11
CA VAL A 393 -18.96 15.25 -18.37
C VAL A 393 -19.76 14.72 -19.57
N ARG A 394 -19.66 15.41 -20.70
CA ARG A 394 -20.07 14.86 -21.99
C ARG A 394 -18.99 13.89 -22.48
N PRO A 395 -19.33 12.89 -23.33
CA PRO A 395 -18.33 11.91 -23.83
C PRO A 395 -17.08 12.56 -24.40
N GLU A 396 -17.22 13.62 -25.21
CA GLU A 396 -16.09 14.35 -25.81
C GLU A 396 -15.20 15.11 -24.82
N GLN A 397 -15.64 15.30 -23.57
CA GLN A 397 -14.87 15.96 -22.51
C GLN A 397 -14.08 14.97 -21.64
N VAL A 398 -14.35 13.67 -21.73
CA VAL A 398 -13.75 12.63 -20.85
C VAL A 398 -12.22 12.72 -20.86
N LYS A 399 -11.61 12.75 -22.05
CA LYS A 399 -10.16 12.79 -22.20
C LYS A 399 -9.54 14.01 -21.50
N THR A 400 -10.00 15.21 -21.82
CA THR A 400 -9.46 16.47 -21.26
C THR A 400 -9.62 16.53 -19.73
N GLU A 401 -10.76 16.08 -19.23
CA GLU A 401 -10.99 16.06 -17.77
C GLU A 401 -10.13 14.99 -17.08
N PHE A 402 -9.93 13.85 -17.72
CA PHE A 402 -9.05 12.80 -17.19
C PHE A 402 -7.60 13.28 -17.09
N GLU A 403 -7.07 13.90 -18.15
CA GLU A 403 -5.73 14.52 -18.19
C GLU A 403 -5.57 15.63 -17.13
N THR A 404 -6.59 16.48 -16.97
CA THR A 404 -6.60 17.51 -15.93
C THR A 404 -6.48 16.91 -14.52
N ASN A 405 -7.14 15.79 -14.27
CA ASN A 405 -7.06 15.12 -12.97
C ASN A 405 -5.71 14.43 -12.75
N ILE A 406 -5.05 13.93 -13.80
CA ILE A 406 -3.65 13.49 -13.72
C ILE A 406 -2.77 14.65 -13.26
N ASP A 407 -2.87 15.81 -13.89
CA ASP A 407 -2.07 16.99 -13.53
C ASP A 407 -2.29 17.43 -12.07
N ILE A 408 -3.53 17.39 -11.58
CA ILE A 408 -3.86 17.69 -10.18
C ILE A 408 -3.16 16.72 -9.23
N ILE A 409 -3.22 15.41 -9.49
CA ILE A 409 -2.56 14.40 -8.64
C ILE A 409 -1.05 14.58 -8.65
N LEU A 410 -0.44 14.81 -9.81
CA LEU A 410 0.99 15.03 -9.93
C LEU A 410 1.46 16.31 -9.21
N LYS A 411 0.66 17.38 -9.24
CA LYS A 411 0.92 18.60 -8.44
C LYS A 411 0.88 18.30 -6.94
N VAL A 412 -0.10 17.51 -6.48
CA VAL A 412 -0.16 17.08 -5.08
C VAL A 412 1.12 16.33 -4.72
N PHE A 413 1.50 15.31 -5.48
CA PHE A 413 2.68 14.50 -5.17
C PHE A 413 3.96 15.34 -5.16
N LYS A 414 4.14 16.24 -6.12
CA LYS A 414 5.27 17.15 -6.17
C LYS A 414 5.36 18.04 -4.90
N THR A 415 4.22 18.51 -4.38
CA THR A 415 4.17 19.36 -3.18
C THR A 415 4.66 18.63 -1.93
N PHE A 416 4.51 17.31 -1.88
CA PHE A 416 4.97 16.48 -0.76
C PHE A 416 6.30 15.75 -1.02
N GLY A 417 6.91 15.95 -2.19
CA GLY A 417 8.16 15.26 -2.56
C GLY A 417 7.99 13.77 -2.81
N PHE A 418 6.81 13.33 -3.25
CA PHE A 418 6.58 11.95 -3.68
C PHE A 418 7.06 11.75 -5.12
N ASP A 419 8.37 11.54 -5.30
CA ASP A 419 8.97 11.33 -6.63
C ASP A 419 9.00 9.84 -7.03
N ASN A 420 8.72 8.93 -6.09
CA ASN A 420 8.82 7.47 -6.25
C ASN A 420 7.46 6.79 -6.43
N TYR A 421 6.54 7.41 -7.15
CA TYR A 421 5.26 6.80 -7.48
C TYR A 421 5.35 5.94 -8.75
N GLU A 422 4.50 4.94 -8.83
CA GLU A 422 4.25 4.10 -10.00
C GLU A 422 2.80 4.29 -10.45
N ALA A 423 2.57 4.54 -11.74
CA ALA A 423 1.24 4.56 -12.30
C ALA A 423 0.79 3.12 -12.62
N GLN A 424 -0.45 2.78 -12.29
CA GLN A 424 -1.04 1.46 -12.55
C GLN A 424 -2.40 1.63 -13.21
N ILE A 425 -2.55 1.06 -14.42
CA ILE A 425 -3.84 0.95 -15.08
C ILE A 425 -4.47 -0.36 -14.65
N SER A 426 -5.57 -0.27 -13.90
CA SER A 426 -6.31 -1.42 -13.39
C SER A 426 -7.50 -1.70 -14.30
N LEU A 427 -7.46 -2.84 -14.99
CA LEU A 427 -8.45 -3.28 -15.96
C LEU A 427 -9.31 -4.41 -15.41
N ARG A 428 -10.44 -4.70 -16.07
CA ARG A 428 -11.28 -5.85 -15.74
C ARG A 428 -10.55 -7.18 -15.98
N ASP A 429 -10.96 -8.22 -15.22
CA ASP A 429 -10.56 -9.59 -15.53
C ASP A 429 -11.40 -10.13 -16.69
N PRO A 430 -10.82 -10.48 -17.82
CA PRO A 430 -11.55 -11.05 -18.96
C PRO A 430 -12.19 -12.41 -18.67
N ASN A 431 -11.72 -13.12 -17.62
CA ASN A 431 -12.19 -14.44 -17.22
C ASN A 431 -13.28 -14.40 -16.14
N ASP A 432 -13.49 -13.26 -15.48
CA ASP A 432 -14.49 -13.06 -14.41
C ASP A 432 -15.39 -11.86 -14.71
N LYS A 433 -16.17 -11.95 -15.80
CA LYS A 433 -17.03 -10.85 -16.24
C LYS A 433 -18.21 -10.57 -15.30
N GLU A 434 -18.63 -11.54 -14.50
CA GLU A 434 -19.75 -11.38 -13.56
C GLU A 434 -19.46 -10.40 -12.42
N LYS A 435 -18.18 -10.16 -12.14
CA LYS A 435 -17.72 -9.18 -11.17
C LYS A 435 -18.04 -7.74 -11.59
N TYR A 436 -18.25 -7.48 -12.88
CA TYR A 436 -18.32 -6.15 -13.45
C TYR A 436 -19.70 -5.84 -14.04
N ILE A 437 -20.13 -4.58 -13.93
CA ILE A 437 -21.38 -4.10 -14.52
C ILE A 437 -21.14 -3.34 -15.82
N GLY A 438 -22.13 -3.35 -16.74
CA GLY A 438 -22.05 -2.68 -18.03
C GLY A 438 -21.77 -3.62 -19.20
N SER A 439 -21.80 -3.08 -20.43
CA SER A 439 -21.52 -3.85 -21.64
C SER A 439 -20.03 -3.89 -21.96
N ASP A 440 -19.61 -4.87 -22.78
CA ASP A 440 -18.23 -4.99 -23.24
C ASP A 440 -17.74 -3.75 -24.00
N GLU A 441 -18.60 -3.16 -24.83
CA GLU A 441 -18.28 -1.95 -25.61
C GLU A 441 -17.93 -0.76 -24.71
N VAL A 442 -18.70 -0.55 -23.64
CA VAL A 442 -18.47 0.52 -22.67
C VAL A 442 -17.12 0.31 -21.94
N TRP A 443 -16.79 -0.92 -21.61
CA TRP A 443 -15.50 -1.25 -20.99
C TRP A 443 -14.33 -1.02 -21.94
N GLU A 444 -14.43 -1.48 -23.20
CA GLU A 444 -13.38 -1.30 -24.22
C GLU A 444 -13.12 0.20 -24.48
N GLU A 445 -14.17 1.01 -24.59
CA GLU A 445 -14.04 2.46 -24.77
C GLU A 445 -13.35 3.12 -23.56
N SER A 446 -13.77 2.76 -22.33
CA SER A 446 -13.21 3.29 -21.09
C SER A 446 -11.74 2.91 -20.91
N GLU A 447 -11.39 1.64 -21.17
CA GLU A 447 -10.03 1.13 -21.07
C GLU A 447 -9.10 1.77 -22.09
N ALA A 448 -9.58 1.98 -23.33
CA ALA A 448 -8.83 2.66 -24.38
C ALA A 448 -8.58 4.14 -24.03
N ALA A 449 -9.57 4.84 -23.49
CA ALA A 449 -9.46 6.24 -23.09
C ALA A 449 -8.39 6.44 -21.99
N ILE A 450 -8.35 5.56 -20.98
CA ILE A 450 -7.34 5.64 -19.91
C ILE A 450 -5.93 5.37 -20.44
N LYS A 451 -5.75 4.33 -21.27
CA LYS A 451 -4.45 4.02 -21.89
C LYS A 451 -3.93 5.19 -22.71
N GLN A 452 -4.78 5.75 -23.57
CA GLN A 452 -4.42 6.90 -24.41
C GLN A 452 -4.02 8.12 -23.57
N ALA A 453 -4.79 8.46 -22.52
CA ALA A 453 -4.47 9.58 -21.64
C ALA A 453 -3.12 9.39 -20.93
N CYS A 454 -2.79 8.17 -20.49
CA CYS A 454 -1.50 7.87 -19.88
C CYS A 454 -0.34 8.03 -20.88
N GLU A 455 -0.49 7.55 -22.12
CA GLU A 455 0.51 7.66 -23.17
C GLU A 455 0.79 9.13 -23.52
N GLU A 456 -0.25 9.94 -23.71
CA GLU A 456 -0.13 11.36 -24.04
C GLU A 456 0.49 12.19 -22.90
N LYS A 457 0.28 11.79 -21.64
CA LYS A 457 0.95 12.39 -20.46
C LYS A 457 2.36 11.82 -20.22
N GLY A 458 2.82 10.87 -21.04
CA GLY A 458 4.14 10.25 -20.88
C GLY A 458 4.28 9.43 -19.60
N LEU A 459 3.16 8.97 -19.02
CA LEU A 459 3.15 8.12 -17.84
C LEU A 459 3.48 6.68 -18.22
N LYS A 460 4.56 6.15 -17.66
CA LYS A 460 4.86 4.72 -17.74
C LYS A 460 3.96 3.98 -16.75
N ALA A 461 2.84 3.47 -17.24
CA ALA A 461 1.88 2.77 -16.40
C ALA A 461 2.00 1.25 -16.58
N ARG A 462 2.01 0.52 -15.47
CA ARG A 462 1.86 -0.94 -15.44
C ARG A 462 0.38 -1.29 -15.61
N VAL A 463 0.08 -2.32 -16.40
CA VAL A 463 -1.29 -2.81 -16.57
C VAL A 463 -1.52 -4.01 -15.65
N GLU A 464 -2.59 -3.94 -14.83
CA GLU A 464 -3.03 -5.01 -13.94
C GLU A 464 -4.46 -5.44 -14.30
N LEU A 465 -4.66 -6.74 -14.51
CA LEU A 465 -5.98 -7.32 -14.76
C LEU A 465 -6.66 -7.72 -13.46
N GLY A 466 -7.97 -7.57 -13.39
CA GLY A 466 -8.76 -7.96 -12.23
C GLY A 466 -8.88 -6.91 -11.11
N GLU A 467 -8.10 -5.83 -11.19
CA GLU A 467 -8.02 -4.78 -10.16
C GLU A 467 -8.94 -3.57 -10.43
N ALA A 468 -9.71 -3.59 -11.53
CA ALA A 468 -10.68 -2.54 -11.82
C ALA A 468 -11.81 -2.50 -10.77
N ALA A 469 -12.43 -1.31 -10.61
CA ALA A 469 -13.68 -1.22 -9.87
C ALA A 469 -14.80 -1.97 -10.62
N PHE A 470 -15.83 -2.41 -9.89
CA PHE A 470 -16.92 -3.16 -10.53
C PHE A 470 -17.69 -2.35 -11.59
N TYR A 471 -17.57 -1.03 -11.55
CA TYR A 471 -18.28 -0.09 -12.45
C TYR A 471 -17.38 0.54 -13.53
N GLY A 472 -16.05 0.39 -13.48
CA GLY A 472 -15.16 0.96 -14.48
C GLY A 472 -13.66 0.75 -14.22
N PRO A 473 -12.83 0.92 -15.25
CA PRO A 473 -11.38 0.86 -15.12
C PRO A 473 -10.84 2.08 -14.38
N LYS A 474 -9.62 1.97 -13.85
CA LYS A 474 -9.00 3.03 -13.06
C LYS A 474 -7.51 3.20 -13.34
N LEU A 475 -7.03 4.42 -13.14
CA LEU A 475 -5.61 4.75 -13.03
C LEU A 475 -5.30 5.01 -11.56
N ASP A 476 -4.46 4.16 -10.99
CA ASP A 476 -3.99 4.26 -9.62
C ASP A 476 -2.56 4.77 -9.57
N PHE A 477 -2.24 5.56 -8.56
CA PHE A 477 -0.90 6.01 -8.26
C PHE A 477 -0.41 5.33 -6.98
N MET A 478 0.54 4.43 -7.16
CA MET A 478 1.13 3.64 -6.09
C MET A 478 2.40 4.32 -5.57
N VAL A 479 2.41 4.73 -4.32
CA VAL A 479 3.58 5.32 -3.65
C VAL A 479 4.24 4.26 -2.78
N LYS A 480 5.57 4.19 -2.81
CA LYS A 480 6.33 3.31 -1.93
C LYS A 480 6.63 3.98 -0.61
N ASP A 481 6.36 3.30 0.48
CA ASP A 481 6.76 3.75 1.81
C ASP A 481 8.28 3.51 2.06
N ALA A 482 8.74 3.85 3.25
CA ALA A 482 10.16 3.75 3.63
C ALA A 482 10.74 2.32 3.60
N ILE A 483 9.89 1.29 3.53
CA ILE A 483 10.29 -0.13 3.42
C ILE A 483 9.92 -0.74 2.07
N GLY A 484 9.53 0.08 1.11
CA GLY A 484 9.19 -0.35 -0.24
C GLY A 484 7.79 -0.94 -0.40
N ARG A 485 6.91 -0.92 0.64
CA ARG A 485 5.52 -1.34 0.48
C ARG A 485 4.78 -0.35 -0.41
N ARG A 486 3.99 -0.87 -1.33
CA ARG A 486 3.20 -0.07 -2.27
C ARG A 486 1.86 0.31 -1.63
N TRP A 487 1.55 1.59 -1.64
CA TRP A 487 0.30 2.14 -1.15
C TRP A 487 -0.42 2.89 -2.25
N GLN A 488 -1.65 2.48 -2.55
CA GLN A 488 -2.52 3.25 -3.43
C GLN A 488 -2.91 4.54 -2.70
N LEU A 489 -2.52 5.66 -3.27
CA LEU A 489 -2.91 7.01 -2.83
C LEU A 489 -3.87 7.61 -3.86
N GLY A 490 -3.35 8.26 -4.90
CA GLY A 490 -4.19 8.88 -5.92
C GLY A 490 -4.92 7.88 -6.81
N THR A 491 -6.15 8.19 -7.20
CA THR A 491 -6.93 7.38 -8.16
C THR A 491 -7.80 8.25 -9.05
N ILE A 492 -7.98 7.82 -10.32
CA ILE A 492 -8.93 8.38 -11.29
C ILE A 492 -9.65 7.20 -11.95
N GLN A 493 -10.98 7.27 -12.05
CA GLN A 493 -11.80 6.20 -12.63
C GLN A 493 -12.80 6.78 -13.62
N VAL A 494 -13.05 6.10 -14.72
CA VAL A 494 -14.10 6.48 -15.68
C VAL A 494 -15.29 5.55 -15.48
N ASP A 495 -16.47 6.12 -15.35
CA ASP A 495 -17.70 5.40 -15.03
C ASP A 495 -18.85 5.82 -15.94
N TYR A 496 -19.25 4.90 -16.79
CA TYR A 496 -20.46 5.02 -17.62
C TYR A 496 -21.68 4.36 -16.97
N ASN A 497 -21.50 3.60 -15.89
CA ASN A 497 -22.52 2.73 -15.32
C ASN A 497 -23.41 3.44 -14.30
N LEU A 498 -22.84 4.13 -13.32
CA LEU A 498 -23.61 4.80 -12.28
C LEU A 498 -24.56 5.87 -12.85
N PRO A 499 -24.14 6.74 -13.80
CA PRO A 499 -25.06 7.68 -14.42
C PRO A 499 -26.28 7.00 -15.07
N ASN A 500 -26.11 5.86 -15.72
CA ASN A 500 -27.21 5.08 -16.30
C ASN A 500 -28.12 4.48 -15.22
N ARG A 501 -27.56 3.91 -14.15
CA ARG A 501 -28.33 3.31 -13.04
C ARG A 501 -29.17 4.33 -12.30
N PHE A 502 -28.68 5.57 -12.13
CA PHE A 502 -29.40 6.70 -11.56
C PHE A 502 -30.27 7.44 -12.57
N LYS A 503 -30.26 7.02 -13.86
CA LYS A 503 -30.99 7.66 -14.96
C LYS A 503 -30.69 9.17 -15.04
N LEU A 504 -29.40 9.51 -14.88
CA LEU A 504 -28.97 10.91 -14.98
C LEU A 504 -29.00 11.37 -16.43
N GLU A 505 -29.51 12.60 -16.66
CA GLU A 505 -29.66 13.15 -17.98
C GLU A 505 -29.20 14.61 -18.06
N TYR A 506 -28.75 15.01 -19.24
CA TYR A 506 -28.62 16.43 -19.63
C TYR A 506 -29.30 16.67 -20.98
N THR A 507 -29.74 17.90 -21.21
CA THR A 507 -30.26 18.31 -22.51
C THR A 507 -29.09 18.72 -23.40
N ALA A 508 -28.89 18.01 -24.52
CA ALA A 508 -27.86 18.28 -25.51
C ALA A 508 -28.20 19.49 -26.40
N GLU A 509 -27.29 19.91 -27.28
CA GLU A 509 -27.49 21.05 -28.19
C GLU A 509 -28.66 20.86 -29.14
N ASP A 510 -28.93 19.63 -29.54
CA ASP A 510 -30.06 19.23 -30.40
C ASP A 510 -31.39 19.04 -29.64
N ASN A 511 -31.45 19.45 -28.37
CA ASN A 511 -32.55 19.22 -27.43
C ASN A 511 -32.83 17.74 -27.08
N SER A 512 -32.00 16.80 -27.51
CA SER A 512 -32.12 15.41 -27.08
C SER A 512 -31.66 15.23 -25.62
N LYS A 513 -32.16 14.17 -24.96
CA LYS A 513 -31.68 13.76 -23.63
C LYS A 513 -30.54 12.77 -23.79
N LYS A 514 -29.42 13.06 -23.12
CA LYS A 514 -28.25 12.20 -23.11
C LYS A 514 -27.79 11.94 -21.67
N THR A 515 -27.21 10.78 -21.44
CA THR A 515 -26.60 10.40 -20.15
C THR A 515 -25.17 10.96 -20.09
N PRO A 516 -24.76 11.63 -18.99
CA PRO A 516 -23.38 12.05 -18.81
C PRO A 516 -22.47 10.84 -18.50
N VAL A 517 -21.17 11.02 -18.72
CA VAL A 517 -20.13 10.14 -18.18
C VAL A 517 -19.68 10.70 -16.85
N MET A 518 -19.30 9.85 -15.91
CA MET A 518 -18.80 10.27 -14.61
C MET A 518 -17.31 9.89 -14.46
N ILE A 519 -16.52 10.82 -13.95
CA ILE A 519 -15.12 10.56 -13.58
C ILE A 519 -15.02 10.70 -12.06
N HIS A 520 -14.52 9.65 -11.39
CA HIS A 520 -14.20 9.67 -9.97
C HIS A 520 -12.73 10.06 -9.80
N ARG A 521 -12.42 10.87 -8.82
CA ARG A 521 -11.05 11.30 -8.56
C ARG A 521 -10.82 11.54 -7.06
N ALA A 522 -9.72 11.00 -6.53
CA ALA A 522 -9.23 11.24 -5.18
C ALA A 522 -7.70 11.36 -5.20
N PRO A 523 -7.11 12.58 -5.11
CA PRO A 523 -5.66 12.78 -5.13
C PRO A 523 -4.92 12.21 -3.91
N PHE A 524 -5.46 12.37 -2.71
CA PHE A 524 -4.92 11.75 -1.49
C PHE A 524 -5.42 10.30 -1.33
N GLY A 525 -6.58 9.98 -1.88
CA GLY A 525 -7.31 8.74 -1.67
C GLY A 525 -8.05 8.73 -0.33
N SER A 526 -7.33 8.57 0.77
CA SER A 526 -7.83 8.67 2.15
C SER A 526 -6.90 9.57 2.93
N LEU A 527 -7.43 10.57 3.63
CA LEU A 527 -6.62 11.46 4.48
C LEU A 527 -5.88 10.68 5.56
N GLU A 528 -6.46 9.61 6.09
CA GLU A 528 -5.86 8.74 7.08
C GLU A 528 -4.63 8.02 6.51
N ARG A 529 -4.79 7.31 5.39
CA ARG A 529 -3.69 6.59 4.73
C ARG A 529 -2.62 7.54 4.22
N PHE A 530 -3.02 8.63 3.57
CA PHE A 530 -2.10 9.65 3.10
C PHE A 530 -1.25 10.21 4.24
N THR A 531 -1.87 10.55 5.38
CA THR A 531 -1.15 11.04 6.56
C THR A 531 -0.18 10.00 7.11
N ALA A 532 -0.57 8.71 7.17
CA ALA A 532 0.34 7.64 7.59
C ALA A 532 1.57 7.56 6.69
N VAL A 533 1.36 7.51 5.37
CA VAL A 533 2.45 7.43 4.38
C VAL A 533 3.32 8.69 4.45
N LEU A 534 2.72 9.87 4.61
CA LEU A 534 3.44 11.13 4.76
C LEU A 534 4.30 11.18 6.03
N ILE A 535 3.78 10.71 7.17
CA ILE A 535 4.55 10.59 8.42
C ILE A 535 5.77 9.69 8.21
N GLU A 536 5.60 8.54 7.57
CA GLU A 536 6.69 7.59 7.31
C GLU A 536 7.69 8.13 6.29
N HIS A 537 7.21 8.79 5.23
CA HIS A 537 8.05 9.43 4.21
C HIS A 537 8.95 10.50 4.81
N THR A 538 8.40 11.40 5.61
CA THR A 538 9.11 12.53 6.23
C THR A 538 9.75 12.19 7.58
N ALA A 539 9.54 11.00 8.13
CA ALA A 539 9.87 10.65 9.52
C ALA A 539 9.24 11.62 10.53
N GLY A 540 8.08 12.22 10.19
CA GLY A 540 7.39 13.23 10.97
C GLY A 540 7.95 14.66 10.84
N HIS A 541 8.97 14.87 10.03
CA HIS A 541 9.50 16.20 9.71
C HIS A 541 8.73 16.82 8.54
N PHE A 542 7.53 17.30 8.82
CA PHE A 542 6.68 17.88 7.80
C PHE A 542 7.25 19.19 7.24
N PRO A 543 6.90 19.57 5.99
CA PRO A 543 7.12 20.94 5.52
C PRO A 543 6.54 21.96 6.49
N LEU A 544 7.20 23.10 6.65
CA LEU A 544 6.88 24.11 7.67
C LEU A 544 5.43 24.62 7.56
N TRP A 545 4.91 24.76 6.32
CA TRP A 545 3.53 25.16 6.09
C TRP A 545 2.50 24.17 6.65
N LEU A 546 2.84 22.88 6.69
CA LEU A 546 1.97 21.78 7.13
C LEU A 546 2.11 21.49 8.63
N THR A 547 3.29 21.72 9.20
CA THR A 547 3.61 21.38 10.60
C THR A 547 2.62 22.04 11.58
N PRO A 548 1.99 21.27 12.49
CA PRO A 548 1.03 21.84 13.45
C PRO A 548 1.65 22.91 14.35
N ASP A 549 2.79 22.59 14.98
CA ASP A 549 3.55 23.47 15.85
C ASP A 549 4.84 23.88 15.12
N GLN A 550 4.88 25.09 14.57
CA GLN A 550 6.06 25.58 13.83
C GLN A 550 7.20 26.00 14.77
N VAL A 551 6.83 26.55 15.91
CA VAL A 551 7.76 27.14 16.86
C VAL A 551 7.43 26.73 18.29
N ALA A 552 8.42 26.29 19.06
CA ALA A 552 8.32 26.15 20.51
C ALA A 552 9.06 27.28 21.21
N ILE A 553 8.38 28.00 22.09
CA ILE A 553 8.96 29.09 22.87
C ILE A 553 9.38 28.53 24.22
N LEU A 554 10.68 28.64 24.53
CA LEU A 554 11.34 28.00 25.66
C LEU A 554 11.92 29.06 26.62
N PRO A 555 11.17 29.55 27.61
CA PRO A 555 11.75 30.40 28.65
C PRO A 555 12.73 29.56 29.48
N ILE A 556 13.94 30.11 29.74
CA ILE A 556 14.97 29.44 30.53
C ILE A 556 14.60 29.34 32.01
N SER A 557 13.69 30.21 32.47
CA SER A 557 13.14 30.25 33.82
C SER A 557 11.77 30.94 33.78
N GLU A 558 10.89 30.60 34.75
CA GLU A 558 9.57 31.26 34.93
C GLU A 558 9.64 32.78 34.98
N LYS A 559 10.76 33.32 35.42
CA LYS A 559 11.02 34.76 35.46
C LYS A 559 10.85 35.45 34.10
N TYR A 560 11.01 34.69 32.98
CA TYR A 560 10.92 35.21 31.62
C TYR A 560 9.61 34.82 30.92
N ASN A 561 8.66 34.22 31.64
CA ASN A 561 7.37 33.79 31.05
C ASN A 561 6.59 34.99 30.48
N ASP A 562 6.58 36.15 31.15
CA ASP A 562 5.86 37.31 30.61
C ASP A 562 6.41 37.77 29.26
N TYR A 563 7.72 37.70 29.07
CA TYR A 563 8.33 38.00 27.79
C TYR A 563 8.05 36.91 26.77
N ALA A 564 8.13 35.65 27.17
CA ALA A 564 7.79 34.51 26.30
C ALA A 564 6.33 34.58 25.83
N PHE A 565 5.38 35.00 26.67
CA PHE A 565 4.00 35.24 26.25
C PHE A 565 3.86 36.41 25.27
N LYS A 566 4.67 37.46 25.39
CA LYS A 566 4.71 38.54 24.38
C LYS A 566 5.21 38.02 23.04
N VAL A 567 6.27 37.22 23.03
CA VAL A 567 6.77 36.55 21.82
C VAL A 567 5.70 35.71 21.20
N LYS A 568 5.00 34.88 22.01
CA LYS A 568 3.89 34.04 21.51
C LYS A 568 2.78 34.88 20.88
N ALA A 569 2.31 35.90 21.57
CA ALA A 569 1.24 36.76 21.06
C ALA A 569 1.65 37.46 19.75
N TYR A 570 2.92 37.88 19.63
CA TYR A 570 3.44 38.46 18.41
C TYR A 570 3.44 37.46 17.25
N LEU A 571 3.96 36.22 17.46
CA LEU A 571 4.02 35.17 16.46
C LEU A 571 2.60 34.73 16.01
N ASP A 572 1.68 34.56 16.95
CA ASP A 572 0.30 34.22 16.66
C ASP A 572 -0.40 35.29 15.80
N ALA A 573 -0.13 36.61 16.08
CA ALA A 573 -0.65 37.72 15.29
C ALA A 573 -0.08 37.81 13.87
N HIS A 574 1.04 37.11 13.61
CA HIS A 574 1.69 37.02 12.29
C HIS A 574 1.57 35.62 11.65
N ASP A 575 0.52 34.87 11.99
CA ASP A 575 0.20 33.54 11.45
C ASP A 575 1.28 32.47 11.67
N VAL A 576 2.17 32.65 12.65
CA VAL A 576 3.18 31.67 13.06
C VAL A 576 2.63 30.84 14.21
N ARG A 577 2.43 29.56 13.99
CA ARG A 577 1.88 28.64 14.99
C ARG A 577 2.89 28.27 16.05
N SER A 578 2.70 28.81 17.25
CA SER A 578 3.64 28.62 18.33
C SER A 578 3.05 27.98 19.58
N ILE A 579 3.87 27.20 20.28
CA ILE A 579 3.54 26.59 21.58
C ILE A 579 4.48 27.11 22.67
N MET A 580 3.95 27.15 23.89
CA MET A 580 4.73 27.53 25.10
C MET A 580 5.22 26.27 25.82
N ALA A 581 6.51 26.29 26.19
CA ALA A 581 7.10 25.30 27.11
C ALA A 581 7.42 25.97 28.46
N ASP A 582 6.37 26.45 29.14
CA ASP A 582 6.44 27.24 30.38
C ASP A 582 6.57 26.40 31.65
N ARG A 583 6.55 25.08 31.59
CA ARG A 583 6.76 24.21 32.74
C ARG A 583 8.10 24.49 33.42
N ASN A 584 8.13 24.38 34.73
CA ASN A 584 9.36 24.56 35.50
C ASN A 584 10.32 23.36 35.34
N GLU A 585 11.02 23.32 34.22
CA GLU A 585 11.97 22.30 33.83
C GLU A 585 13.26 22.91 33.27
N LYS A 586 14.37 22.16 33.37
CA LYS A 586 15.65 22.59 32.79
C LYS A 586 15.54 22.80 31.29
N ILE A 587 16.17 23.83 30.74
CA ILE A 587 16.13 24.16 29.30
C ILE A 587 16.51 22.99 28.41
N GLY A 588 17.51 22.17 28.79
CA GLY A 588 17.91 20.99 28.04
C GLY A 588 16.80 19.94 27.92
N ARG A 589 15.92 19.79 28.93
CA ARG A 589 14.76 18.92 28.87
C ARG A 589 13.70 19.49 27.94
N LYS A 590 13.40 20.79 28.04
CA LYS A 590 12.45 21.47 27.14
C LYS A 590 12.88 21.34 25.67
N ILE A 591 14.18 21.50 25.38
CA ILE A 591 14.72 21.28 24.04
C ILE A 591 14.48 19.83 23.59
N ARG A 592 14.89 18.84 24.41
CA ARG A 592 14.73 17.43 24.08
C ARG A 592 13.28 17.04 23.82
N ASP A 593 12.34 17.52 24.65
CA ASP A 593 10.92 17.19 24.51
C ASP A 593 10.34 17.76 23.21
N ASN A 594 10.78 18.93 22.78
CA ASN A 594 10.35 19.52 21.50
C ASN A 594 11.09 18.93 20.30
N GLU A 595 12.33 18.48 20.43
CA GLU A 595 13.03 17.67 19.44
C GLU A 595 12.27 16.35 19.15
N LEU A 596 11.81 15.66 20.19
CA LEU A 596 11.01 14.43 20.07
C LEU A 596 9.65 14.69 19.39
N LYS A 597 9.06 15.85 19.61
CA LYS A 597 7.81 16.28 18.96
C LYS A 597 8.04 16.84 17.55
N ARG A 598 9.27 16.86 17.08
CA ARG A 598 9.65 17.34 15.74
C ARG A 598 9.20 18.77 15.45
N VAL A 599 9.28 19.64 16.48
CA VAL A 599 9.01 21.06 16.30
C VAL A 599 10.19 21.69 15.53
N PRO A 600 9.97 22.28 14.34
CA PRO A 600 11.06 22.71 13.46
C PRO A 600 11.96 23.80 14.06
N TYR A 601 11.35 24.74 14.78
CA TYR A 601 12.05 25.86 15.38
C TYR A 601 11.79 25.96 16.88
N MET A 602 12.84 26.23 17.64
CA MET A 602 12.77 26.54 19.06
C MET A 602 13.28 27.96 19.28
N VAL A 603 12.54 28.74 20.03
CA VAL A 603 12.90 30.11 20.44
C VAL A 603 13.20 30.09 21.94
N ILE A 604 14.47 30.28 22.28
CA ILE A 604 14.93 30.35 23.66
C ILE A 604 14.90 31.81 24.09
N VAL A 605 14.30 32.07 25.26
CA VAL A 605 14.21 33.40 25.82
C VAL A 605 14.73 33.43 27.26
N GLY A 606 15.66 34.31 27.51
CA GLY A 606 16.30 34.52 28.78
C GLY A 606 16.43 36.01 29.15
N GLU A 607 17.37 36.33 29.99
CA GLU A 607 17.59 37.71 30.48
C GLU A 607 17.95 38.66 29.35
N LYS A 608 18.87 38.25 28.49
CA LYS A 608 19.34 39.07 27.37
C LYS A 608 18.22 39.35 26.37
N GLU A 609 17.52 38.27 25.95
CA GLU A 609 16.44 38.39 24.98
C GLU A 609 15.30 39.28 25.52
N ALA A 610 14.94 39.11 26.81
CA ALA A 610 13.90 39.92 27.43
C ALA A 610 14.30 41.40 27.58
N ALA A 611 15.58 41.68 27.84
CA ALA A 611 16.09 43.07 27.99
C ALA A 611 16.21 43.79 26.64
N GLU A 612 16.62 43.06 25.58
CA GLU A 612 16.91 43.65 24.27
C GLU A 612 15.75 43.50 23.28
N GLY A 613 14.66 42.79 23.63
CA GLY A 613 13.52 42.56 22.75
C GLY A 613 13.81 41.54 21.63
N LEU A 614 14.74 40.62 21.86
CA LEU A 614 15.22 39.63 20.89
C LEU A 614 14.67 38.22 21.15
N VAL A 615 14.91 37.34 20.20
CA VAL A 615 14.68 35.91 20.30
C VAL A 615 15.93 35.14 19.85
N SER A 616 16.31 34.10 20.60
CA SER A 616 17.41 33.21 20.22
C SER A 616 16.81 31.97 19.59
N MET A 617 16.84 31.88 18.26
CA MET A 617 16.32 30.83 17.44
C MET A 617 17.30 29.63 17.39
N ARG A 618 16.77 28.43 17.48
CA ARG A 618 17.47 27.17 17.24
C ARG A 618 16.62 26.29 16.30
N GLN A 619 17.20 25.83 15.22
CA GLN A 619 16.58 24.81 14.35
C GLN A 619 16.70 23.43 14.94
N GLN A 620 15.71 22.58 14.72
CA GLN A 620 15.69 21.19 15.16
C GLN A 620 16.92 20.41 14.64
N GLY A 621 17.30 19.35 15.37
CA GLY A 621 18.41 18.48 14.97
C GLY A 621 19.80 19.11 15.10
N GLY A 622 19.94 20.21 15.85
CA GLY A 622 21.21 20.92 15.99
C GLY A 622 21.58 21.77 14.78
N GLY A 623 20.57 22.17 13.98
CA GLY A 623 20.74 23.06 12.85
C GLY A 623 21.12 24.50 13.22
N GLU A 624 20.77 25.46 12.37
CA GLU A 624 21.12 26.86 12.50
C GLU A 624 20.69 27.45 13.85
N GLN A 625 21.54 28.29 14.41
CA GLN A 625 21.24 29.11 15.60
C GLN A 625 21.52 30.59 15.29
N ALA A 626 20.56 31.45 15.62
CA ALA A 626 20.68 32.90 15.39
C ALA A 626 19.88 33.66 16.43
N THR A 627 20.34 34.89 16.73
CA THR A 627 19.60 35.85 17.57
C THR A 627 19.11 36.99 16.69
N MET A 628 17.80 37.30 16.78
CA MET A 628 17.16 38.30 15.93
C MET A 628 15.97 38.94 16.64
N THR A 629 15.35 39.96 16.04
CA THR A 629 14.10 40.53 16.56
C THR A 629 12.91 39.57 16.29
N MET A 630 11.81 39.76 16.99
CA MET A 630 10.57 39.00 16.77
C MET A 630 10.04 39.17 15.34
N GLU A 631 10.16 40.41 14.80
CA GLU A 631 9.75 40.76 13.44
C GLU A 631 10.53 39.94 12.41
N ALA A 632 11.86 39.98 12.47
CA ALA A 632 12.75 39.29 11.55
C ALA A 632 12.52 37.77 11.62
N PHE A 633 12.23 37.24 12.81
CA PHE A 633 11.93 35.81 12.95
C PHE A 633 10.58 35.44 12.33
N ALA A 634 9.52 36.20 12.57
CA ALA A 634 8.21 35.96 11.97
C ALA A 634 8.27 36.08 10.44
N GLU A 635 8.95 37.09 9.90
CA GLU A 635 9.17 37.26 8.45
C GLU A 635 9.90 36.05 7.85
N ARG A 636 10.93 35.56 8.53
CA ARG A 636 11.68 34.35 8.09
C ARG A 636 10.78 33.13 7.99
N ILE A 637 9.99 32.84 9.03
CA ILE A 637 9.07 31.68 9.03
C ILE A 637 8.05 31.81 7.90
N ASN A 638 7.46 32.98 7.73
CA ASN A 638 6.46 33.21 6.68
C ASN A 638 7.06 33.17 5.27
N ALA A 639 8.29 33.66 5.08
CA ALA A 639 9.00 33.54 3.80
C ALA A 639 9.28 32.08 3.44
N GLU A 640 9.70 31.24 4.40
CA GLU A 640 9.90 29.82 4.19
C GLU A 640 8.59 29.10 3.83
N VAL A 641 7.50 29.39 4.55
CA VAL A 641 6.16 28.86 4.24
C VAL A 641 5.72 29.24 2.82
N ALA A 642 5.91 30.50 2.44
CA ALA A 642 5.56 30.98 1.11
C ALA A 642 6.39 30.30 0.01
N ASP A 643 7.69 30.11 0.25
CA ASP A 643 8.59 29.43 -0.68
C ASP A 643 8.19 27.98 -0.91
N GLN A 644 7.86 27.24 0.15
CA GLN A 644 7.40 25.86 0.08
C GLN A 644 6.07 25.71 -0.68
N LEU A 645 5.24 26.73 -0.71
CA LEU A 645 3.93 26.72 -1.38
C LEU A 645 3.97 27.27 -2.82
N LYS A 646 5.10 27.78 -3.31
CA LYS A 646 5.25 28.30 -4.69
C LYS A 646 4.91 27.28 -5.77
N THR A 647 5.06 25.99 -5.49
CA THR A 647 4.74 24.91 -6.44
C THR A 647 3.25 24.81 -6.76
N LEU A 648 2.40 25.51 -5.99
CA LEU A 648 0.95 25.53 -6.17
C LEU A 648 0.47 26.63 -7.13
N ASP A 649 1.28 27.67 -7.29
CA ASP A 649 1.01 28.79 -8.20
C ASP A 649 1.54 28.45 -9.61
#